data_29f44e7e410813aa796f25db05dc6e77
#
_entry.id   29f44e7e410813aa796f25db05dc6e77
#
_cell.length_a   1.000
_cell.length_b   1.000
_cell.length_c   1.000
_cell.angle_alpha   90.00
_cell.angle_beta   90.00
_cell.angle_gamma   90.00
#
_symmetry.space_group_name_H-M   'P 1'
#
loop_
_entity.id
_entity.type
_entity.pdbx_description
1 polymer ?
#
loop_
_entity_poly.entity_id
_entity_poly.type
_entity_poly.pdbx_seq_one_letter_code
_entity_poly.pdbx_strand_id
1 'polypeptide(L)'
;MDSLDVFRPETRAWFERNFAAPTPAQEQGWPAIARGGHVLIQAPTGSGKTLAAFLSAIDQLTTEPGAGLRVLYVSPLKALNYDVERNLRGPLAGLRSELRVAVRTGDTPQKERAAMLREPPDILITTPESLFLLLTSRARELLRSVDTLILDEVHAVAGTKRGAHLALSVERLEALAAQPVQRIGLSATQRPLEEIGRFVSGGRPIELVDAGVAKELDLEVVVPVDDMREPGETREEGWEARSIWPSIYPALVDLVRAHRSTIVFVNNRRLAERLALRLNEAAAAGAEGALANQASEIARAHHGSLAREQRTQIEEDLKAGRIPCLVATSSLELGIDMGAVDLVIQVESPKSVARGLQRIGRAGHSLGEVSRGRIFPKFRADLLESAVVAQRMREGLIEETQIPRNPLDVLAQQIVAICADEEVEVAELHQLVRRAYPFADLSRAQLENVLDMLAGRYPSDEFAELRPRIVWDRTAGVLRGRPGSRRLAVTNAGTIPDRGLFGVFIAGSEPPSRVGELDEEMVYEARAGQVIVLGASSWRIEEITRDRVLVSPAPGVPGAVPFWKGEGIGRPYELGEAIGKFARELLAQPEPEVADLDERAERNLLAFLREQEKATGALPSDRTVVVERFRDEIGDWRVCILTPFGARVHAPWAMAVGARLRESLGLEVQSIWSDDGIAFHLPDADSPPATDLLVLDPEELEDLVLAEVGQSALFGARFRENAARALLIPRRRPGERTPLWQQRLKAQGLLQVARKYSSFPIVLETYRECLQDVFDLPALKRLLGRLRARELDLVDVETASASPFASSLLFDYIATYMYEDDTPPAERRAQALSLDRDLLRELLGQEELRELIDPAALAEVEASLRPFPKDPERLQDLLRLRGDLRSGEFDEAHAAILEAERRAIRVRIAGEERLAAVEDAGRYRDALGVVPPSGLPGVFLEPVPDALRSLVARWARGRGPFTTAEASAWFGLDVEEELRELERDEKLVR
;
A
#
# COMPACT_ATOMS: atom_id res chain seq x y z
N MET A 1 -17.73 -39.14 24.05
CA MET A 1 -18.27 -38.11 24.98
C MET A 1 -18.89 -37.04 24.13
N ASP A 2 -20.12 -36.70 24.42
CA ASP A 2 -20.76 -35.56 23.75
C ASP A 2 -19.94 -34.29 24.10
N SER A 3 -19.63 -33.48 23.12
CA SER A 3 -18.86 -32.24 23.34
C SER A 3 -19.54 -31.26 24.29
N LEU A 4 -20.85 -31.38 24.44
CA LEU A 4 -21.67 -30.60 25.37
C LEU A 4 -21.62 -31.12 26.83
N ASP A 5 -21.07 -32.32 27.07
CA ASP A 5 -20.93 -32.87 28.43
C ASP A 5 -19.90 -32.09 29.29
N VAL A 6 -19.07 -31.24 28.66
CA VAL A 6 -18.13 -30.37 29.39
C VAL A 6 -18.80 -29.20 30.08
N PHE A 7 -20.05 -28.87 29.72
CA PHE A 7 -20.78 -27.71 30.23
C PHE A 7 -21.71 -28.05 31.35
N ARG A 8 -22.05 -27.08 32.18
CA ARG A 8 -23.15 -27.15 33.14
C ARG A 8 -24.49 -27.41 32.43
N PRO A 9 -25.44 -28.05 33.11
CA PRO A 9 -26.75 -28.31 32.52
C PRO A 9 -27.45 -27.06 31.93
N GLU A 10 -27.29 -25.92 32.58
CA GLU A 10 -27.91 -24.65 32.14
C GLU A 10 -27.30 -24.14 30.84
N THR A 11 -25.99 -24.21 30.72
CA THR A 11 -25.24 -23.80 29.52
C THR A 11 -25.53 -24.74 28.37
N ARG A 12 -25.53 -26.06 28.62
CA ARG A 12 -25.93 -27.07 27.64
C ARG A 12 -27.36 -26.84 27.17
N ALA A 13 -28.34 -26.69 28.08
CA ALA A 13 -29.75 -26.45 27.75
C ALA A 13 -29.94 -25.11 26.98
N TRP A 14 -29.13 -24.09 27.26
CA TRP A 14 -29.16 -22.85 26.48
C TRP A 14 -28.69 -23.09 25.07
N PHE A 15 -27.56 -23.80 24.89
CA PHE A 15 -27.02 -24.09 23.56
C PHE A 15 -28.00 -24.90 22.71
N GLU A 16 -28.56 -26.00 23.25
CA GLU A 16 -29.50 -26.88 22.56
C GLU A 16 -30.80 -26.15 22.15
N ARG A 17 -31.20 -25.09 22.87
CA ARG A 17 -32.37 -24.26 22.49
C ARG A 17 -32.09 -23.29 21.37
N ASN A 18 -30.84 -22.86 21.20
CA ASN A 18 -30.49 -21.78 20.26
C ASN A 18 -29.78 -22.27 18.99
N PHE A 19 -29.21 -23.47 19.03
CA PHE A 19 -28.43 -24.05 17.94
C PHE A 19 -28.85 -25.50 17.69
N ALA A 20 -28.85 -25.90 16.41
CA ALA A 20 -29.27 -27.25 16.02
C ALA A 20 -28.22 -28.31 16.43
N ALA A 21 -26.94 -28.00 16.32
CA ALA A 21 -25.83 -28.86 16.71
C ALA A 21 -24.56 -28.02 16.88
N PRO A 22 -23.56 -28.53 17.63
CA PRO A 22 -22.21 -27.94 17.64
C PRO A 22 -21.57 -27.95 16.26
N THR A 23 -20.79 -26.90 15.96
CA THR A 23 -19.94 -26.88 14.76
C THR A 23 -18.71 -27.75 14.99
N PRO A 24 -17.99 -28.20 13.95
CA PRO A 24 -16.77 -28.97 14.11
C PRO A 24 -15.73 -28.28 15.00
N ALA A 25 -15.64 -26.95 14.91
CA ALA A 25 -14.76 -26.14 15.76
C ALA A 25 -15.16 -26.14 17.22
N GLN A 26 -16.46 -26.20 17.51
CA GLN A 26 -17.01 -26.29 18.84
C GLN A 26 -16.91 -27.73 19.39
N GLU A 27 -17.26 -28.74 18.57
CA GLU A 27 -17.23 -30.14 18.94
C GLU A 27 -15.83 -30.59 19.36
N GLN A 28 -14.80 -30.17 18.66
CA GLN A 28 -13.41 -30.50 18.96
C GLN A 28 -12.78 -29.53 19.98
N GLY A 29 -13.15 -28.25 19.90
CA GLY A 29 -12.55 -27.19 20.72
C GLY A 29 -12.97 -27.23 22.18
N TRP A 30 -14.24 -27.47 22.50
CA TRP A 30 -14.72 -27.49 23.90
C TRP A 30 -14.03 -28.55 24.77
N PRO A 31 -13.93 -29.83 24.34
CA PRO A 31 -13.18 -30.82 25.13
C PRO A 31 -11.69 -30.45 25.27
N ALA A 32 -11.08 -29.82 24.25
CA ALA A 32 -9.70 -29.37 24.31
C ALA A 32 -9.51 -28.25 25.33
N ILE A 33 -10.38 -27.22 25.33
CA ILE A 33 -10.34 -26.11 26.28
C ILE A 33 -10.57 -26.63 27.72
N ALA A 34 -11.54 -27.53 27.93
CA ALA A 34 -11.88 -28.07 29.23
C ALA A 34 -10.73 -28.85 29.89
N ARG A 35 -9.75 -29.35 29.13
CA ARG A 35 -8.54 -29.97 29.68
C ARG A 35 -7.60 -28.99 30.39
N GLY A 36 -7.82 -27.67 30.27
CA GLY A 36 -7.05 -26.62 30.95
C GLY A 36 -5.70 -26.31 30.34
N GLY A 37 -5.26 -27.02 29.30
CA GLY A 37 -4.03 -26.70 28.54
C GLY A 37 -4.19 -25.56 27.55
N HIS A 38 -3.10 -25.14 26.91
CA HIS A 38 -3.19 -24.19 25.80
C HIS A 38 -3.81 -24.87 24.58
N VAL A 39 -4.63 -24.13 23.84
CA VAL A 39 -5.35 -24.63 22.66
C VAL A 39 -5.28 -23.64 21.50
N LEU A 40 -5.06 -24.14 20.30
CA LEU A 40 -5.25 -23.37 19.07
C LEU A 40 -6.39 -24.01 18.26
N ILE A 41 -7.44 -23.25 17.97
CA ILE A 41 -8.55 -23.68 17.12
C ILE A 41 -8.41 -23.01 15.75
N GLN A 42 -8.13 -23.83 14.75
CA GLN A 42 -8.12 -23.41 13.35
C GLN A 42 -9.42 -23.83 12.67
N ALA A 43 -10.12 -22.88 12.08
CA ALA A 43 -11.30 -23.14 11.26
C ALA A 43 -11.66 -21.92 10.39
N PRO A 44 -12.41 -22.09 9.30
CA PRO A 44 -12.88 -20.98 8.46
C PRO A 44 -13.64 -19.91 9.24
N THR A 45 -13.79 -18.71 8.65
CA THR A 45 -14.67 -17.67 9.19
C THR A 45 -16.13 -18.15 9.19
N GLY A 46 -16.90 -17.74 10.21
CA GLY A 46 -18.29 -18.20 10.36
C GLY A 46 -18.47 -19.60 10.99
N SER A 47 -17.38 -20.30 11.33
CA SER A 47 -17.42 -21.65 11.93
C SER A 47 -17.72 -21.69 13.44
N GLY A 48 -18.03 -20.55 14.07
CA GLY A 48 -18.36 -20.50 15.50
C GLY A 48 -17.17 -20.56 16.46
N LYS A 49 -15.92 -20.32 15.99
CA LYS A 49 -14.70 -20.30 16.83
C LYS A 49 -14.81 -19.38 18.04
N THR A 50 -15.28 -18.15 17.81
CA THR A 50 -15.39 -17.13 18.85
C THR A 50 -16.34 -17.56 19.94
N LEU A 51 -17.49 -18.16 19.58
CA LEU A 51 -18.44 -18.72 20.54
C LEU A 51 -17.83 -19.93 21.26
N ALA A 52 -17.01 -20.76 20.60
CA ALA A 52 -16.35 -21.90 21.25
C ALA A 52 -15.48 -21.42 22.44
N ALA A 53 -14.68 -20.40 22.26
CA ALA A 53 -13.84 -19.85 23.33
C ALA A 53 -14.65 -19.15 24.41
N PHE A 54 -15.62 -18.30 24.04
CA PHE A 54 -16.38 -17.52 25.02
C PHE A 54 -17.39 -18.32 25.80
N LEU A 55 -18.07 -19.31 25.20
CA LEU A 55 -19.03 -20.13 25.94
C LEU A 55 -18.34 -20.93 27.04
N SER A 56 -17.14 -21.46 26.74
CA SER A 56 -16.31 -22.13 27.76
C SER A 56 -15.88 -21.15 28.86
N ALA A 57 -15.48 -19.95 28.52
CA ALA A 57 -15.09 -18.94 29.50
C ALA A 57 -16.27 -18.47 30.37
N ILE A 58 -17.45 -18.25 29.79
CA ILE A 58 -18.65 -17.86 30.52
C ILE A 58 -19.10 -18.98 31.46
N ASP A 59 -19.04 -20.22 31.01
CA ASP A 59 -19.42 -21.38 31.84
C ASP A 59 -18.47 -21.54 33.03
N GLN A 60 -17.15 -21.42 32.80
CA GLN A 60 -16.14 -21.46 33.86
C GLN A 60 -16.30 -20.32 34.87
N LEU A 61 -16.46 -19.07 34.43
CA LEU A 61 -16.67 -17.91 35.30
C LEU A 61 -17.93 -18.04 36.17
N THR A 62 -18.93 -18.69 35.65
CA THR A 62 -20.20 -18.90 36.38
C THR A 62 -20.09 -20.10 37.36
N THR A 63 -19.27 -21.10 37.05
CA THR A 63 -18.99 -22.24 37.90
C THR A 63 -18.09 -21.87 39.09
N GLU A 64 -17.06 -21.07 38.79
CA GLU A 64 -16.06 -20.61 39.74
C GLU A 64 -16.05 -19.08 39.81
N PRO A 65 -17.04 -18.46 40.45
CA PRO A 65 -17.10 -17.01 40.57
C PRO A 65 -15.90 -16.50 41.35
N GLY A 66 -15.18 -15.54 40.77
CA GLY A 66 -14.02 -14.89 41.35
C GLY A 66 -14.15 -13.38 41.24
N ALA A 67 -13.36 -12.63 42.02
CA ALA A 67 -13.33 -11.17 41.93
C ALA A 67 -12.28 -10.70 40.93
N GLY A 68 -12.60 -9.70 40.13
CA GLY A 68 -11.69 -9.04 39.22
C GLY A 68 -11.72 -9.59 37.79
N LEU A 69 -10.80 -9.12 36.98
CA LEU A 69 -10.70 -9.49 35.56
C LEU A 69 -10.12 -10.91 35.42
N ARG A 70 -10.91 -11.86 34.94
CA ARG A 70 -10.51 -13.25 34.76
C ARG A 70 -10.21 -13.58 33.29
N VAL A 71 -11.04 -13.08 32.36
CA VAL A 71 -10.91 -13.38 30.94
C VAL A 71 -10.47 -12.16 30.17
N LEU A 72 -9.36 -12.28 29.46
CA LEU A 72 -8.84 -11.26 28.56
C LEU A 72 -8.95 -11.74 27.12
N TYR A 73 -9.71 -11.02 26.30
CA TYR A 73 -9.81 -11.25 24.88
C TYR A 73 -9.03 -10.17 24.11
N VAL A 74 -8.17 -10.61 23.19
CA VAL A 74 -7.33 -9.73 22.37
C VAL A 74 -7.56 -10.00 20.89
N SER A 75 -8.00 -8.98 20.17
CA SER A 75 -8.18 -9.04 18.72
C SER A 75 -7.44 -7.89 18.03
N PRO A 76 -6.89 -8.11 16.82
CA PRO A 76 -6.14 -7.08 16.10
C PRO A 76 -6.97 -5.89 15.63
N LEU A 77 -8.30 -6.00 15.56
CA LEU A 77 -9.18 -4.96 15.02
C LEU A 77 -10.12 -4.38 16.07
N LYS A 78 -10.20 -3.06 16.13
CA LYS A 78 -11.16 -2.35 16.99
C LYS A 78 -12.62 -2.65 16.62
N ALA A 79 -12.93 -2.73 15.33
CA ALA A 79 -14.29 -3.03 14.85
C ALA A 79 -14.76 -4.40 15.34
N LEU A 80 -13.92 -5.43 15.22
CA LEU A 80 -14.19 -6.78 15.70
C LEU A 80 -14.46 -6.81 17.21
N ASN A 81 -13.75 -6.02 18.00
CA ASN A 81 -13.95 -5.94 19.45
C ASN A 81 -15.36 -5.47 19.83
N TYR A 82 -15.90 -4.51 19.11
CA TYR A 82 -17.27 -4.03 19.35
C TYR A 82 -18.33 -5.04 18.86
N ASP A 83 -18.03 -5.71 17.75
CA ASP A 83 -18.91 -6.75 17.22
C ASP A 83 -18.99 -7.95 18.16
N VAL A 84 -17.87 -8.41 18.67
CA VAL A 84 -17.79 -9.47 19.67
C VAL A 84 -18.53 -9.10 20.94
N GLU A 85 -18.37 -7.88 21.47
CA GLU A 85 -19.10 -7.41 22.64
C GLU A 85 -20.62 -7.46 22.42
N ARG A 86 -21.07 -7.03 21.24
CA ARG A 86 -22.49 -7.09 20.85
C ARG A 86 -23.01 -8.54 20.80
N ASN A 87 -22.23 -9.44 20.22
CA ASN A 87 -22.58 -10.84 20.05
C ASN A 87 -22.62 -11.60 21.38
N LEU A 88 -21.81 -11.21 22.37
CA LEU A 88 -21.83 -11.81 23.71
C LEU A 88 -23.09 -11.47 24.51
N ARG A 89 -23.80 -10.42 24.18
CA ARG A 89 -25.05 -10.04 24.91
C ARG A 89 -26.10 -11.14 24.82
N GLY A 90 -26.19 -11.89 23.70
CA GLY A 90 -27.11 -12.99 23.52
C GLY A 90 -26.88 -14.14 24.53
N PRO A 91 -25.69 -14.75 24.53
CA PRO A 91 -25.33 -15.80 25.51
C PRO A 91 -25.48 -15.35 26.97
N LEU A 92 -24.97 -14.14 27.31
CA LEU A 92 -25.09 -13.63 28.68
C LEU A 92 -26.54 -13.46 29.15
N ALA A 93 -27.39 -12.86 28.30
CA ALA A 93 -28.81 -12.71 28.63
C ALA A 93 -29.55 -14.06 28.70
N GLY A 94 -29.24 -14.96 27.76
CA GLY A 94 -29.86 -16.29 27.72
C GLY A 94 -29.49 -17.19 28.88
N LEU A 95 -28.28 -17.03 29.41
CA LEU A 95 -27.80 -17.72 30.62
C LEU A 95 -28.14 -16.95 31.91
N ARG A 96 -28.78 -15.78 31.81
CA ARG A 96 -29.08 -14.90 32.96
C ARG A 96 -27.79 -14.58 33.77
N SER A 97 -26.70 -14.40 33.11
CA SER A 97 -25.39 -14.18 33.73
C SER A 97 -25.24 -12.71 34.16
N GLU A 98 -24.69 -12.49 35.37
CA GLU A 98 -24.39 -11.17 35.92
C GLU A 98 -22.95 -10.73 35.57
N LEU A 99 -22.22 -11.47 34.72
CA LEU A 99 -20.88 -11.19 34.30
C LEU A 99 -20.81 -9.87 33.55
N ARG A 100 -19.83 -9.06 33.93
CA ARG A 100 -19.57 -7.75 33.32
C ARG A 100 -18.56 -7.86 32.20
N VAL A 101 -18.94 -7.40 31.03
CA VAL A 101 -18.06 -7.32 29.86
C VAL A 101 -17.75 -5.85 29.59
N ALA A 102 -16.48 -5.55 29.31
CA ALA A 102 -16.06 -4.21 28.92
C ALA A 102 -15.12 -4.24 27.72
N VAL A 103 -15.15 -3.16 26.92
CA VAL A 103 -14.25 -2.98 25.77
C VAL A 103 -13.27 -1.84 26.07
N ARG A 104 -11.97 -2.14 25.96
CA ARG A 104 -10.92 -1.13 26.06
C ARG A 104 -10.04 -1.09 24.84
N THR A 105 -10.21 -0.06 24.04
CA THR A 105 -9.44 0.24 22.83
C THR A 105 -8.84 1.65 22.92
N GLY A 106 -8.14 2.09 21.87
CA GLY A 106 -7.67 3.47 21.78
C GLY A 106 -8.81 4.51 21.85
N ASP A 107 -10.01 4.12 21.44
CA ASP A 107 -11.17 5.00 21.32
C ASP A 107 -12.03 5.06 22.61
N THR A 108 -11.76 4.19 23.59
CA THR A 108 -12.51 4.15 24.86
C THR A 108 -12.30 5.44 25.64
N PRO A 109 -13.39 6.17 26.04
CA PRO A 109 -13.30 7.41 26.79
C PRO A 109 -12.58 7.27 28.12
N GLN A 110 -11.90 8.35 28.55
CA GLN A 110 -11.15 8.36 29.82
C GLN A 110 -12.02 8.05 31.04
N LYS A 111 -13.29 8.48 31.04
CA LYS A 111 -14.27 8.21 32.11
C LYS A 111 -14.50 6.71 32.26
N GLU A 112 -14.69 6.00 31.14
CA GLU A 112 -14.91 4.55 31.12
C GLU A 112 -13.65 3.79 31.58
N ARG A 113 -12.46 4.23 31.12
CA ARG A 113 -11.18 3.66 31.56
C ARG A 113 -11.00 3.81 33.09
N ALA A 114 -11.42 4.92 33.66
CA ALA A 114 -11.37 5.16 35.11
C ALA A 114 -12.43 4.33 35.87
N ALA A 115 -13.60 4.08 35.27
CA ALA A 115 -14.61 3.22 35.85
C ALA A 115 -14.14 1.76 35.95
N MET A 116 -13.50 1.21 34.91
CA MET A 116 -12.95 -0.15 34.90
C MET A 116 -11.93 -0.40 36.00
N LEU A 117 -11.19 0.63 36.44
CA LEU A 117 -10.25 0.52 37.56
C LEU A 117 -10.93 0.40 38.91
N ARG A 118 -12.09 1.03 39.08
CA ARG A 118 -12.86 1.00 40.31
C ARG A 118 -13.74 -0.23 40.43
N GLU A 119 -14.28 -0.64 39.30
CA GLU A 119 -15.17 -1.78 39.15
C GLU A 119 -14.65 -2.64 37.97
N PRO A 120 -13.69 -3.56 38.25
CA PRO A 120 -13.13 -4.42 37.23
C PRO A 120 -14.19 -5.26 36.55
N PRO A 121 -14.17 -5.37 35.19
CA PRO A 121 -15.03 -6.32 34.50
C PRO A 121 -14.54 -7.76 34.71
N ASP A 122 -15.41 -8.74 34.52
CA ASP A 122 -15.01 -10.17 34.52
C ASP A 122 -14.34 -10.56 33.20
N ILE A 123 -14.80 -9.96 32.11
CA ILE A 123 -14.28 -10.14 30.74
C ILE A 123 -13.87 -8.79 30.16
N LEU A 124 -12.64 -8.68 29.70
CA LEU A 124 -12.12 -7.47 29.04
C LEU A 124 -11.76 -7.78 27.59
N ILE A 125 -12.38 -7.07 26.66
CA ILE A 125 -12.12 -7.14 25.23
C ILE A 125 -11.18 -5.99 24.86
N THR A 126 -10.03 -6.28 24.19
CA THR A 126 -9.02 -5.27 23.93
C THR A 126 -8.23 -5.52 22.62
N THR A 127 -7.29 -4.62 22.30
CA THR A 127 -6.35 -4.73 21.17
C THR A 127 -4.93 -4.94 21.66
N PRO A 128 -3.99 -5.43 20.82
CA PRO A 128 -2.58 -5.59 21.18
C PRO A 128 -1.95 -4.32 21.77
N GLU A 129 -2.21 -3.16 21.16
CA GLU A 129 -1.68 -1.88 21.63
C GLU A 129 -2.27 -1.47 22.98
N SER A 130 -3.54 -1.77 23.20
CA SER A 130 -4.21 -1.48 24.48
C SER A 130 -3.74 -2.42 25.60
N LEU A 131 -3.44 -3.69 25.29
CA LEU A 131 -2.81 -4.61 26.23
C LEU A 131 -1.44 -4.10 26.68
N PHE A 132 -0.60 -3.64 25.74
CA PHE A 132 0.69 -3.02 26.07
C PHE A 132 0.51 -1.80 26.99
N LEU A 133 -0.46 -0.93 26.71
CA LEU A 133 -0.77 0.23 27.53
C LEU A 133 -1.29 -0.16 28.92
N LEU A 134 -2.08 -1.23 29.02
CA LEU A 134 -2.52 -1.79 30.30
C LEU A 134 -1.30 -2.23 31.14
N LEU A 135 -0.43 -3.03 30.55
CA LEU A 135 0.80 -3.54 31.17
C LEU A 135 1.78 -2.43 31.62
N THR A 136 1.73 -1.25 30.96
CA THR A 136 2.66 -0.13 31.19
C THR A 136 2.01 1.01 32.00
N SER A 137 0.86 0.78 32.62
CA SER A 137 0.11 1.77 33.40
C SER A 137 -0.33 1.20 34.75
N ARG A 138 -0.91 2.06 35.59
CA ARG A 138 -1.50 1.60 36.88
C ARG A 138 -2.58 0.53 36.71
N ALA A 139 -3.15 0.43 35.49
CA ALA A 139 -4.14 -0.60 35.14
C ALA A 139 -3.56 -2.02 35.08
N ARG A 140 -2.24 -2.19 35.16
CA ARG A 140 -1.57 -3.50 35.25
C ARG A 140 -2.12 -4.38 36.36
N GLU A 141 -2.52 -3.76 37.49
CA GLU A 141 -3.05 -4.49 38.65
C GLU A 141 -4.34 -5.27 38.31
N LEU A 142 -5.14 -4.80 37.33
CA LEU A 142 -6.32 -5.54 36.84
C LEU A 142 -5.93 -6.88 36.19
N LEU A 143 -4.74 -6.96 35.63
CA LEU A 143 -4.29 -8.12 34.88
C LEU A 143 -3.76 -9.26 35.77
N ARG A 144 -3.56 -9.02 37.06
CA ARG A 144 -3.07 -10.06 37.99
C ARG A 144 -4.02 -11.22 38.20
N SER A 145 -5.31 -10.98 38.05
CA SER A 145 -6.35 -11.99 38.24
C SER A 145 -6.74 -12.72 36.95
N VAL A 146 -6.10 -12.40 35.82
CA VAL A 146 -6.36 -13.07 34.54
C VAL A 146 -5.85 -14.49 34.59
N ASP A 147 -6.73 -15.44 34.26
CA ASP A 147 -6.44 -16.87 34.16
C ASP A 147 -6.71 -17.43 32.76
N THR A 148 -7.46 -16.70 31.95
CA THR A 148 -7.79 -17.09 30.57
C THR A 148 -7.50 -15.97 29.59
N LEU A 149 -6.70 -16.25 28.57
CA LEU A 149 -6.38 -15.35 27.46
C LEU A 149 -6.88 -15.94 26.15
N ILE A 150 -7.80 -15.22 25.50
CA ILE A 150 -8.27 -15.54 24.16
C ILE A 150 -7.58 -14.62 23.15
N LEU A 151 -6.81 -15.19 22.23
CA LEU A 151 -6.16 -14.49 21.12
C LEU A 151 -6.93 -14.79 19.84
N ASP A 152 -7.65 -13.80 19.31
CA ASP A 152 -8.47 -14.00 18.10
C ASP A 152 -7.80 -13.42 16.86
N GLU A 153 -8.15 -13.97 15.71
CA GLU A 153 -7.58 -13.64 14.40
C GLU A 153 -6.02 -13.63 14.42
N VAL A 154 -5.44 -14.66 15.05
CA VAL A 154 -3.98 -14.78 15.24
C VAL A 154 -3.23 -14.65 13.92
N HIS A 155 -3.79 -15.22 12.84
CA HIS A 155 -3.21 -15.17 11.50
C HIS A 155 -2.98 -13.75 10.95
N ALA A 156 -3.78 -12.78 11.40
CA ALA A 156 -3.65 -11.39 10.95
C ALA A 156 -2.43 -10.67 11.53
N VAL A 157 -1.82 -11.23 12.57
CA VAL A 157 -0.70 -10.58 13.27
C VAL A 157 0.56 -11.44 13.36
N ALA A 158 0.45 -12.76 13.37
CA ALA A 158 1.58 -13.67 13.62
C ALA A 158 2.79 -13.40 12.72
N GLY A 159 2.58 -13.17 11.42
CA GLY A 159 3.61 -12.87 10.44
C GLY A 159 4.10 -11.41 10.43
N THR A 160 3.87 -10.63 11.49
CA THR A 160 4.20 -9.20 11.52
C THR A 160 4.93 -8.79 12.80
N LYS A 161 5.62 -7.65 12.77
CA LYS A 161 6.19 -7.03 14.00
C LYS A 161 5.11 -6.73 15.05
N ARG A 162 3.86 -6.54 14.63
CA ARG A 162 2.72 -6.36 15.54
C ARG A 162 2.45 -7.62 16.33
N GLY A 163 2.59 -8.78 15.69
CA GLY A 163 2.52 -10.09 16.36
C GLY A 163 3.69 -10.30 17.33
N ALA A 164 4.91 -9.97 16.93
CA ALA A 164 6.06 -10.06 17.82
C ALA A 164 5.89 -9.18 19.08
N HIS A 165 5.34 -7.99 18.92
CA HIS A 165 5.01 -7.09 20.03
C HIS A 165 3.90 -7.66 20.93
N LEU A 166 2.87 -8.28 20.33
CA LEU A 166 1.81 -8.96 21.06
C LEU A 166 2.35 -10.17 21.85
N ALA A 167 3.15 -11.03 21.20
CA ALA A 167 3.72 -12.21 21.83
C ALA A 167 4.53 -11.85 23.10
N LEU A 168 5.34 -10.78 23.03
CA LEU A 168 6.09 -10.31 24.18
C LEU A 168 5.20 -9.67 25.25
N SER A 169 4.14 -8.98 24.86
CA SER A 169 3.12 -8.48 25.79
C SER A 169 2.38 -9.62 26.51
N VAL A 170 2.14 -10.73 25.83
CA VAL A 170 1.53 -11.93 26.42
C VAL A 170 2.46 -12.58 27.47
N GLU A 171 3.77 -12.65 27.18
CA GLU A 171 4.73 -13.15 28.20
C GLU A 171 4.85 -12.23 29.40
N ARG A 172 4.72 -10.90 29.20
CA ARG A 172 4.64 -9.96 30.32
C ARG A 172 3.35 -10.12 31.14
N LEU A 173 2.23 -10.42 30.49
CA LEU A 173 0.98 -10.74 31.16
C LEU A 173 1.15 -12.02 32.03
N GLU A 174 1.70 -13.08 31.45
CA GLU A 174 1.96 -14.33 32.12
C GLU A 174 2.85 -14.16 33.38
N ALA A 175 3.90 -13.34 33.25
CA ALA A 175 4.79 -13.03 34.38
C ALA A 175 4.10 -12.20 35.47
N LEU A 176 3.08 -11.43 35.14
CA LEU A 176 2.34 -10.57 36.06
C LEU A 176 1.17 -11.33 36.75
N ALA A 177 0.56 -12.27 36.07
CA ALA A 177 -0.61 -13.01 36.54
C ALA A 177 -0.29 -13.84 37.82
N ALA A 178 -1.23 -13.93 38.72
CA ALA A 178 -1.08 -14.66 39.97
C ALA A 178 -1.20 -16.19 39.79
N GLN A 179 -1.78 -16.61 38.68
CA GLN A 179 -1.99 -18.02 38.28
C GLN A 179 -1.52 -18.21 36.83
N PRO A 180 -1.15 -19.44 36.42
CA PRO A 180 -0.89 -19.75 35.03
C PRO A 180 -2.07 -19.37 34.14
N VAL A 181 -1.80 -18.71 33.00
CA VAL A 181 -2.83 -18.25 32.08
C VAL A 181 -3.06 -19.29 30.99
N GLN A 182 -4.28 -19.85 30.91
CA GLN A 182 -4.68 -20.66 29.76
C GLN A 182 -4.78 -19.79 28.51
N ARG A 183 -4.13 -20.19 27.43
CA ARG A 183 -4.16 -19.45 26.16
C ARG A 183 -5.00 -20.21 25.14
N ILE A 184 -6.00 -19.53 24.60
CA ILE A 184 -6.89 -20.03 23.57
C ILE A 184 -6.66 -19.19 22.32
N GLY A 185 -6.00 -19.74 21.30
CA GLY A 185 -5.79 -19.13 20.01
C GLY A 185 -6.92 -19.45 19.05
N LEU A 186 -7.44 -18.45 18.36
CA LEU A 186 -8.42 -18.61 17.29
C LEU A 186 -7.82 -18.10 15.98
N SER A 187 -7.85 -18.93 14.95
CA SER A 187 -7.25 -18.58 13.65
C SER A 187 -8.10 -19.07 12.49
N ALA A 188 -8.09 -18.33 11.38
CA ALA A 188 -8.44 -18.91 10.09
C ALA A 188 -7.35 -19.91 9.66
N THR A 189 -7.59 -20.61 8.54
CA THR A 189 -6.65 -21.58 8.00
C THR A 189 -5.26 -20.97 7.80
N GLN A 190 -4.25 -21.63 8.36
CA GLN A 190 -2.83 -21.22 8.29
C GLN A 190 -1.94 -22.44 8.13
N ARG A 191 -0.75 -22.24 7.58
CA ARG A 191 0.26 -23.28 7.37
C ARG A 191 1.66 -22.73 7.69
N PRO A 192 2.53 -23.44 8.42
CA PRO A 192 2.20 -24.63 9.20
C PRO A 192 1.44 -24.27 10.48
N LEU A 193 0.50 -25.14 10.90
CA LEU A 193 -0.33 -24.92 12.08
C LEU A 193 0.51 -24.91 13.37
N GLU A 194 1.57 -25.73 13.41
CA GLU A 194 2.50 -25.84 14.53
C GLU A 194 3.22 -24.52 14.81
N GLU A 195 3.60 -23.76 13.77
CA GLU A 195 4.23 -22.44 13.93
C GLU A 195 3.29 -21.45 14.62
N ILE A 196 2.03 -21.45 14.21
CA ILE A 196 1.01 -20.60 14.84
C ILE A 196 0.74 -21.07 16.28
N GLY A 197 0.75 -22.40 16.52
CA GLY A 197 0.65 -22.95 17.86
C GLY A 197 1.78 -22.47 18.77
N ARG A 198 3.01 -22.53 18.31
CA ARG A 198 4.20 -22.04 19.05
C ARG A 198 4.11 -20.52 19.31
N PHE A 199 3.61 -19.75 18.34
CA PHE A 199 3.39 -18.32 18.52
C PHE A 199 2.40 -18.04 19.65
N VAL A 200 1.26 -18.76 19.71
CA VAL A 200 0.24 -18.59 20.74
C VAL A 200 0.76 -19.03 22.11
N SER A 201 1.39 -20.20 22.18
CA SER A 201 1.82 -20.80 23.44
C SER A 201 3.13 -20.24 23.99
N GLY A 202 3.92 -19.55 23.18
CA GLY A 202 5.31 -19.18 23.54
C GLY A 202 6.22 -20.40 23.62
N GLY A 203 5.99 -21.40 22.75
CA GLY A 203 6.75 -22.65 22.74
C GLY A 203 6.38 -23.68 23.82
N ARG A 204 5.37 -23.40 24.64
CA ARG A 204 4.82 -24.36 25.59
C ARG A 204 3.97 -25.40 24.87
N PRO A 205 3.71 -26.59 25.50
CA PRO A 205 2.75 -27.56 24.92
C PRO A 205 1.41 -26.92 24.59
N ILE A 206 0.88 -27.19 23.43
CA ILE A 206 -0.39 -26.66 22.95
C ILE A 206 -1.13 -27.74 22.18
N GLU A 207 -2.42 -27.86 22.39
CA GLU A 207 -3.29 -28.71 21.61
C GLU A 207 -3.73 -28.00 20.35
N LEU A 208 -3.54 -28.64 19.19
CA LEU A 208 -3.91 -28.10 17.88
C LEU A 208 -5.24 -28.75 17.45
N VAL A 209 -6.27 -27.94 17.33
CA VAL A 209 -7.58 -28.35 16.82
C VAL A 209 -7.69 -27.80 15.40
N ASP A 210 -7.58 -28.70 14.42
CA ASP A 210 -7.86 -28.36 13.02
C ASP A 210 -9.29 -28.81 12.66
N ALA A 211 -10.21 -27.89 12.76
CA ALA A 211 -11.61 -28.08 12.41
C ALA A 211 -11.90 -27.52 10.99
N GLY A 212 -10.90 -27.57 10.12
CA GLY A 212 -11.01 -27.11 8.75
C GLY A 212 -11.93 -28.03 7.92
N VAL A 213 -13.23 -27.71 7.90
CA VAL A 213 -14.13 -28.24 6.86
C VAL A 213 -13.92 -27.38 5.62
N ALA A 214 -13.51 -28.01 4.52
CA ALA A 214 -13.44 -27.33 3.23
C ALA A 214 -14.83 -26.75 2.90
N LYS A 215 -14.91 -25.43 2.81
CA LYS A 215 -16.13 -24.75 2.42
C LYS A 215 -16.34 -24.97 0.92
N GLU A 216 -17.52 -25.29 0.50
CA GLU A 216 -17.82 -25.40 -0.92
C GLU A 216 -17.69 -24.02 -1.58
N LEU A 217 -16.90 -23.95 -2.66
CA LEU A 217 -16.63 -22.72 -3.40
C LEU A 217 -17.27 -22.80 -4.78
N ASP A 218 -18.17 -21.86 -5.09
CA ASP A 218 -18.62 -21.54 -6.44
C ASP A 218 -17.75 -20.37 -6.93
N LEU A 219 -16.63 -20.70 -7.55
CA LEU A 219 -15.59 -19.75 -7.95
C LEU A 219 -15.39 -19.80 -9.46
N GLU A 220 -15.31 -18.61 -10.09
CA GLU A 220 -15.08 -18.47 -11.50
C GLU A 220 -14.22 -17.23 -11.80
N VAL A 221 -13.25 -17.38 -12.68
CA VAL A 221 -12.44 -16.28 -13.25
C VAL A 221 -13.12 -15.84 -14.54
N VAL A 222 -13.55 -14.60 -14.60
CA VAL A 222 -14.38 -14.06 -15.68
C VAL A 222 -13.62 -13.01 -16.48
N VAL A 223 -13.55 -13.21 -17.80
CA VAL A 223 -13.00 -12.24 -18.75
C VAL A 223 -14.12 -11.69 -19.63
N PRO A 224 -14.49 -10.40 -19.49
CA PRO A 224 -15.64 -9.84 -20.20
C PRO A 224 -15.40 -9.52 -21.69
N VAL A 225 -14.21 -9.81 -22.22
CA VAL A 225 -13.80 -9.54 -23.60
C VAL A 225 -13.37 -10.81 -24.33
N ASP A 226 -13.52 -10.85 -25.64
CA ASP A 226 -13.10 -12.00 -26.44
C ASP A 226 -11.58 -12.09 -26.59
N ASP A 227 -10.90 -10.94 -26.69
CA ASP A 227 -9.43 -10.83 -26.77
C ASP A 227 -8.94 -9.71 -25.83
N MET A 228 -8.12 -10.07 -24.86
CA MET A 228 -7.57 -9.11 -23.90
C MET A 228 -6.45 -8.22 -24.48
N ARG A 229 -5.97 -8.50 -25.71
CA ARG A 229 -5.01 -7.63 -26.42
C ARG A 229 -5.72 -6.42 -27.04
N GLU A 230 -6.96 -6.64 -27.49
CA GLU A 230 -7.79 -5.63 -28.14
C GLU A 230 -9.15 -5.58 -27.44
N PRO A 231 -9.22 -4.97 -26.24
CA PRO A 231 -10.46 -4.98 -25.43
C PRO A 231 -11.65 -4.23 -26.06
N GLY A 232 -11.50 -3.69 -27.25
CA GLY A 232 -12.54 -3.03 -28.03
C GLY A 232 -12.45 -1.50 -27.99
N GLU A 233 -12.89 -0.85 -29.06
CA GLU A 233 -13.04 0.61 -29.14
C GLU A 233 -14.36 1.02 -28.45
N THR A 234 -14.28 1.84 -27.42
CA THR A 234 -15.43 2.49 -26.82
C THR A 234 -15.55 3.94 -27.27
N ARG A 235 -16.74 4.54 -27.11
CA ARG A 235 -17.00 5.95 -27.43
C ARG A 235 -16.38 6.94 -26.44
N GLU A 236 -15.71 6.46 -25.39
CA GLU A 236 -15.03 7.30 -24.41
C GLU A 236 -13.66 7.67 -24.95
N GLU A 237 -13.26 8.94 -24.76
CA GLU A 237 -11.92 9.44 -25.09
C GLU A 237 -10.99 9.16 -23.92
N GLY A 238 -9.74 8.76 -24.20
CA GLY A 238 -8.71 8.53 -23.19
C GLY A 238 -8.25 7.06 -23.09
N TRP A 239 -7.29 6.81 -22.17
CA TRP A 239 -6.67 5.50 -21.97
C TRP A 239 -7.67 4.41 -21.52
N GLU A 240 -8.73 4.80 -20.80
CA GLU A 240 -9.78 3.85 -20.38
C GLU A 240 -10.48 3.22 -21.58
N ALA A 241 -10.60 3.93 -22.71
CA ALA A 241 -11.19 3.43 -23.93
C ALA A 241 -10.44 2.24 -24.55
N ARG A 242 -9.14 2.13 -24.30
CA ARG A 242 -8.27 1.03 -24.78
C ARG A 242 -7.94 -0.01 -23.73
N SER A 243 -8.53 0.11 -22.53
CA SER A 243 -8.35 -0.82 -21.43
C SER A 243 -9.53 -1.78 -21.31
N ILE A 244 -9.41 -2.82 -20.51
CA ILE A 244 -10.50 -3.77 -20.23
C ILE A 244 -11.62 -3.17 -19.37
N TRP A 245 -11.39 -2.01 -18.72
CA TRP A 245 -12.32 -1.40 -17.77
C TRP A 245 -13.72 -1.12 -18.32
N PRO A 246 -13.87 -0.57 -19.53
CA PRO A 246 -15.20 -0.35 -20.12
C PRO A 246 -16.06 -1.61 -20.26
N SER A 247 -15.42 -2.78 -20.35
CA SER A 247 -16.12 -4.08 -20.39
C SER A 247 -16.33 -4.65 -18.99
N ILE A 248 -15.46 -4.34 -18.03
CA ILE A 248 -15.59 -4.77 -16.63
C ILE A 248 -16.77 -4.04 -15.95
N TYR A 249 -16.91 -2.72 -16.10
CA TYR A 249 -17.95 -1.96 -15.37
C TYR A 249 -19.37 -2.48 -15.62
N PRO A 250 -19.84 -2.70 -16.87
CA PRO A 250 -21.17 -3.27 -17.11
C PRO A 250 -21.34 -4.66 -16.51
N ALA A 251 -20.33 -5.53 -16.66
CA ALA A 251 -20.37 -6.89 -16.12
C ALA A 251 -20.51 -6.88 -14.59
N LEU A 252 -19.82 -5.98 -13.90
CA LEU A 252 -19.95 -5.80 -12.45
C LEU A 252 -21.32 -5.26 -12.08
N VAL A 253 -21.87 -4.28 -12.81
CA VAL A 253 -23.21 -3.72 -12.56
C VAL A 253 -24.27 -4.80 -12.71
N ASP A 254 -24.17 -5.65 -13.73
CA ASP A 254 -25.12 -6.76 -13.95
C ASP A 254 -25.05 -7.77 -12.81
N LEU A 255 -23.87 -8.14 -12.35
CA LEU A 255 -23.70 -9.02 -11.21
C LEU A 255 -24.26 -8.41 -9.91
N VAL A 256 -24.00 -7.13 -9.66
CA VAL A 256 -24.55 -6.43 -8.49
C VAL A 256 -26.06 -6.38 -8.51
N ARG A 257 -26.67 -6.15 -9.68
CA ARG A 257 -28.14 -6.14 -9.85
C ARG A 257 -28.78 -7.52 -9.72
N ALA A 258 -28.03 -8.57 -10.05
CA ALA A 258 -28.51 -9.95 -9.94
C ALA A 258 -28.50 -10.49 -8.50
N HIS A 259 -27.83 -9.82 -7.57
CA HIS A 259 -27.65 -10.25 -6.18
C HIS A 259 -28.16 -9.17 -5.20
N ARG A 260 -28.56 -9.59 -3.99
CA ARG A 260 -29.09 -8.66 -2.96
C ARG A 260 -27.99 -7.89 -2.27
N SER A 261 -26.83 -8.53 -2.09
CA SER A 261 -25.69 -7.97 -1.40
C SER A 261 -24.39 -8.47 -2.02
N THR A 262 -23.54 -7.55 -2.44
CA THR A 262 -22.26 -7.85 -3.10
C THR A 262 -21.13 -7.09 -2.43
N ILE A 263 -20.01 -7.76 -2.20
CA ILE A 263 -18.76 -7.09 -1.84
C ILE A 263 -17.80 -7.22 -3.02
N VAL A 264 -17.29 -6.09 -3.51
CA VAL A 264 -16.21 -6.04 -4.52
C VAL A 264 -14.91 -5.73 -3.82
N PHE A 265 -13.99 -6.67 -3.77
CA PHE A 265 -12.66 -6.44 -3.22
C PHE A 265 -11.69 -5.92 -4.28
N VAL A 266 -10.89 -4.95 -3.89
CA VAL A 266 -9.80 -4.38 -4.68
C VAL A 266 -8.53 -4.29 -3.83
N ASN A 267 -7.36 -4.17 -4.48
CA ASN A 267 -6.10 -4.25 -3.77
C ASN A 267 -5.63 -2.90 -3.18
N ASN A 268 -6.17 -1.76 -3.64
CA ASN A 268 -5.81 -0.46 -3.09
C ASN A 268 -7.03 0.45 -2.86
N ARG A 269 -6.86 1.48 -2.00
CA ARG A 269 -7.94 2.38 -1.59
C ARG A 269 -8.41 3.29 -2.72
N ARG A 270 -7.48 3.74 -3.55
CA ARG A 270 -7.77 4.60 -4.68
C ARG A 270 -8.69 3.89 -5.69
N LEU A 271 -8.38 2.63 -5.99
CA LEU A 271 -9.23 1.82 -6.84
C LEU A 271 -10.60 1.59 -6.20
N ALA A 272 -10.70 1.45 -4.88
CA ALA A 272 -11.99 1.33 -4.20
C ALA A 272 -12.88 2.55 -4.41
N GLU A 273 -12.34 3.75 -4.23
CA GLU A 273 -13.07 4.99 -4.45
C GLU A 273 -13.47 5.17 -5.92
N ARG A 274 -12.51 4.97 -6.82
CA ARG A 274 -12.73 5.11 -8.27
C ARG A 274 -13.76 4.10 -8.78
N LEU A 275 -13.63 2.83 -8.39
CA LEU A 275 -14.55 1.77 -8.85
C LEU A 275 -15.97 2.01 -8.33
N ALA A 276 -16.15 2.43 -7.07
CA ALA A 276 -17.45 2.79 -6.54
C ALA A 276 -18.11 3.93 -7.34
N LEU A 277 -17.33 4.97 -7.69
CA LEU A 277 -17.81 6.07 -8.53
C LEU A 277 -18.23 5.58 -9.92
N ARG A 278 -17.37 4.81 -10.60
CA ARG A 278 -17.61 4.31 -11.96
C ARG A 278 -18.79 3.34 -12.03
N LEU A 279 -18.99 2.49 -11.02
CA LEU A 279 -20.17 1.62 -10.94
C LEU A 279 -21.47 2.42 -10.84
N ASN A 280 -21.48 3.51 -10.08
CA ASN A 280 -22.63 4.39 -9.97
C ASN A 280 -22.91 5.12 -11.30
N GLU A 281 -21.86 5.61 -11.98
CA GLU A 281 -21.97 6.22 -13.31
C GLU A 281 -22.50 5.23 -14.36
N ALA A 282 -21.93 4.02 -14.41
CA ALA A 282 -22.37 2.97 -15.33
C ALA A 282 -23.83 2.52 -15.09
N ALA A 283 -24.22 2.44 -13.81
CA ALA A 283 -25.59 2.13 -13.43
C ALA A 283 -26.57 3.23 -13.84
N ALA A 284 -26.17 4.50 -13.74
CA ALA A 284 -26.97 5.66 -14.15
C ALA A 284 -27.11 5.74 -15.69
N ALA A 285 -26.04 5.47 -16.43
CA ALA A 285 -26.05 5.48 -17.90
C ALA A 285 -26.98 4.42 -18.51
N GLY A 286 -27.18 3.30 -17.80
CA GLY A 286 -28.14 2.25 -18.20
C GLY A 286 -29.60 2.51 -17.85
N ALA A 287 -29.94 3.64 -17.21
CA ALA A 287 -31.31 3.99 -16.84
C ALA A 287 -31.94 4.93 -17.87
N GLU A 288 -33.06 4.52 -18.53
CA GLU A 288 -33.81 5.37 -19.47
C GLU A 288 -34.86 6.22 -18.73
N GLY A 289 -35.00 7.49 -19.13
CA GLY A 289 -36.13 8.38 -18.78
C GLY A 289 -36.06 9.05 -17.42
N ALA A 290 -37.21 9.38 -16.81
CA ALA A 290 -37.35 10.09 -15.55
C ALA A 290 -36.70 9.37 -14.32
N LEU A 291 -36.34 8.10 -14.46
CA LEU A 291 -35.62 7.31 -13.46
C LEU A 291 -34.12 7.63 -13.40
N ALA A 292 -33.56 8.26 -14.42
CA ALA A 292 -32.15 8.67 -14.45
C ALA A 292 -31.81 9.71 -13.35
N ASN A 293 -32.76 10.55 -12.98
CA ASN A 293 -32.62 11.52 -11.88
C ASN A 293 -32.82 10.93 -10.46
N GLN A 294 -33.26 9.66 -10.39
CA GLN A 294 -33.42 8.88 -9.17
C GLN A 294 -32.56 7.60 -9.18
N ALA A 295 -31.55 7.51 -10.05
CA ALA A 295 -30.61 6.41 -10.04
C ALA A 295 -29.98 6.34 -8.65
N SER A 296 -30.48 5.40 -7.82
CA SER A 296 -29.98 5.18 -6.48
C SER A 296 -28.53 4.78 -6.57
N GLU A 297 -27.70 5.36 -5.73
CA GLU A 297 -26.33 4.95 -5.51
C GLU A 297 -26.27 3.43 -5.26
N ILE A 298 -25.65 2.66 -6.16
CA ILE A 298 -25.57 1.20 -6.05
C ILE A 298 -24.34 0.72 -5.32
N ALA A 299 -23.27 1.53 -5.27
CA ALA A 299 -22.00 1.14 -4.69
C ALA A 299 -21.39 2.25 -3.83
N ARG A 300 -20.78 1.87 -2.71
CA ARG A 300 -19.97 2.74 -1.86
C ARG A 300 -18.61 2.14 -1.57
N ALA A 301 -17.58 3.00 -1.49
CA ALA A 301 -16.25 2.59 -1.07
C ALA A 301 -16.19 2.35 0.46
N HIS A 302 -15.43 1.32 0.87
CA HIS A 302 -15.18 1.00 2.27
C HIS A 302 -13.70 0.71 2.51
N HIS A 303 -13.01 1.60 3.21
CA HIS A 303 -11.60 1.43 3.54
C HIS A 303 -11.21 2.16 4.83
N GLY A 304 -10.01 1.86 5.34
CA GLY A 304 -9.53 2.35 6.63
C GLY A 304 -9.39 3.87 6.80
N SER A 305 -9.37 4.64 5.69
CA SER A 305 -9.25 6.11 5.72
C SER A 305 -10.58 6.84 5.91
N LEU A 306 -11.71 6.15 5.77
CA LEU A 306 -13.02 6.72 6.06
C LEU A 306 -13.23 6.88 7.58
N ALA A 307 -14.02 7.87 7.98
CA ALA A 307 -14.41 8.06 9.36
C ALA A 307 -15.18 6.84 9.89
N ARG A 308 -15.02 6.53 11.19
CA ARG A 308 -15.64 5.35 11.80
C ARG A 308 -17.17 5.36 11.64
N GLU A 309 -17.78 6.50 11.90
CA GLU A 309 -19.23 6.67 11.81
C GLU A 309 -19.75 6.39 10.40
N GLN A 310 -19.01 6.86 9.38
CA GLN A 310 -19.32 6.58 7.97
C GLN A 310 -19.20 5.09 7.67
N ARG A 311 -18.11 4.43 8.09
CA ARG A 311 -17.94 2.98 7.87
C ARG A 311 -19.06 2.18 8.49
N THR A 312 -19.40 2.45 9.75
CA THR A 312 -20.51 1.78 10.45
C THR A 312 -21.83 2.00 9.70
N GLN A 313 -22.10 3.22 9.24
CA GLN A 313 -23.32 3.51 8.47
C GLN A 313 -23.37 2.73 7.16
N ILE A 314 -22.23 2.67 6.42
CA ILE A 314 -22.11 1.92 5.16
C ILE A 314 -22.34 0.41 5.40
N GLU A 315 -21.76 -0.15 6.46
CA GLU A 315 -21.95 -1.55 6.86
C GLU A 315 -23.42 -1.84 7.21
N GLU A 316 -24.10 -0.95 7.95
CA GLU A 316 -25.51 -1.07 8.28
C GLU A 316 -26.41 -0.92 7.04
N ASP A 317 -26.04 -0.06 6.08
CA ASP A 317 -26.76 0.12 4.84
C ASP A 317 -26.72 -1.11 3.95
N LEU A 318 -25.58 -1.82 3.90
CA LEU A 318 -25.47 -3.12 3.21
C LEU A 318 -26.33 -4.18 3.89
N LYS A 319 -26.21 -4.33 5.22
CA LYS A 319 -27.00 -5.29 6.02
C LYS A 319 -28.50 -5.10 5.87
N ALA A 320 -28.92 -3.85 5.78
CA ALA A 320 -30.33 -3.49 5.60
C ALA A 320 -30.80 -3.57 4.14
N GLY A 321 -29.94 -3.89 3.19
CA GLY A 321 -30.24 -3.93 1.76
C GLY A 321 -30.54 -2.55 1.14
N ARG A 322 -30.11 -1.46 1.80
CA ARG A 322 -30.24 -0.09 1.26
C ARG A 322 -29.21 0.19 0.16
N ILE A 323 -28.06 -0.47 0.21
CA ILE A 323 -27.01 -0.43 -0.80
C ILE A 323 -26.72 -1.88 -1.20
N PRO A 324 -26.78 -2.23 -2.49
CA PRO A 324 -26.52 -3.60 -2.93
C PRO A 324 -25.02 -3.95 -3.01
N CYS A 325 -24.11 -2.95 -3.03
CA CYS A 325 -22.69 -3.18 -3.25
C CYS A 325 -21.78 -2.34 -2.35
N LEU A 326 -20.76 -2.99 -1.79
CA LEU A 326 -19.60 -2.32 -1.20
C LEU A 326 -18.35 -2.61 -2.01
N VAL A 327 -17.57 -1.57 -2.32
CA VAL A 327 -16.23 -1.72 -2.88
C VAL A 327 -15.21 -1.56 -1.76
N ALA A 328 -14.52 -2.65 -1.41
CA ALA A 328 -13.71 -2.72 -0.20
C ALA A 328 -12.25 -3.09 -0.48
N THR A 329 -11.37 -2.63 0.40
CA THR A 329 -10.00 -3.12 0.50
C THR A 329 -9.90 -4.18 1.61
N SER A 330 -8.69 -4.47 2.10
CA SER A 330 -8.47 -5.41 3.22
C SER A 330 -9.24 -5.08 4.52
N SER A 331 -9.91 -3.93 4.59
CA SER A 331 -10.70 -3.55 5.78
C SER A 331 -11.84 -4.49 6.12
N LEU A 332 -12.34 -5.26 5.17
CA LEU A 332 -13.42 -6.25 5.33
C LEU A 332 -12.93 -7.71 5.19
N GLU A 333 -11.64 -7.96 5.09
CA GLU A 333 -11.07 -9.32 5.05
C GLU A 333 -11.26 -10.06 6.39
N LEU A 334 -11.17 -9.35 7.51
CA LEU A 334 -11.23 -9.93 8.86
C LEU A 334 -12.65 -9.95 9.41
N GLY A 335 -12.92 -10.90 10.27
CA GLY A 335 -14.17 -11.42 10.84
C GLY A 335 -15.26 -10.47 11.34
N ILE A 336 -15.45 -9.31 10.74
CA ILE A 336 -16.59 -8.43 11.01
C ILE A 336 -17.85 -9.10 10.44
N ASP A 337 -18.91 -9.16 11.23
CA ASP A 337 -20.21 -9.63 10.75
C ASP A 337 -20.84 -8.62 9.78
N MET A 338 -20.86 -8.98 8.50
CA MET A 338 -21.46 -8.17 7.43
C MET A 338 -22.90 -8.62 7.08
N GLY A 339 -23.46 -9.58 7.83
CA GLY A 339 -24.72 -10.21 7.47
C GLY A 339 -24.58 -11.15 6.28
N ALA A 340 -25.72 -11.49 5.65
CA ALA A 340 -25.73 -12.37 4.49
C ALA A 340 -25.20 -11.62 3.25
N VAL A 341 -24.00 -11.98 2.81
CA VAL A 341 -23.42 -11.54 1.53
C VAL A 341 -23.63 -12.63 0.50
N ASP A 342 -24.28 -12.32 -0.61
CA ASP A 342 -24.63 -13.30 -1.63
C ASP A 342 -23.49 -13.58 -2.58
N LEU A 343 -22.71 -12.53 -2.92
CA LEU A 343 -21.63 -12.61 -3.89
C LEU A 343 -20.42 -11.80 -3.43
N VAL A 344 -19.24 -12.37 -3.61
CA VAL A 344 -17.98 -11.63 -3.52
C VAL A 344 -17.34 -11.55 -4.92
N ILE A 345 -16.97 -10.37 -5.31
CA ILE A 345 -16.20 -10.13 -6.53
C ILE A 345 -14.80 -9.68 -6.14
N GLN A 346 -13.81 -10.24 -6.78
CA GLN A 346 -12.42 -9.84 -6.65
C GLN A 346 -11.97 -9.22 -7.97
N VAL A 347 -11.60 -7.96 -7.98
CA VAL A 347 -10.98 -7.31 -9.13
C VAL A 347 -9.48 -7.40 -8.97
N GLU A 348 -8.79 -7.95 -9.98
CA GLU A 348 -7.39 -8.35 -9.93
C GLU A 348 -7.14 -9.53 -8.98
N SER A 349 -6.06 -10.28 -9.18
CA SER A 349 -5.65 -11.34 -8.25
C SER A 349 -5.54 -10.82 -6.81
N PRO A 350 -5.98 -11.58 -5.79
CA PRO A 350 -5.79 -11.20 -4.39
C PRO A 350 -4.32 -11.28 -3.94
N LYS A 351 -3.39 -11.66 -4.82
CA LYS A 351 -1.95 -11.81 -4.61
C LYS A 351 -1.55 -12.88 -3.59
N SER A 352 -2.52 -13.60 -3.02
CA SER A 352 -2.30 -14.72 -2.11
C SER A 352 -3.57 -15.56 -1.98
N VAL A 353 -3.40 -16.87 -1.88
CA VAL A 353 -4.50 -17.84 -1.72
C VAL A 353 -5.22 -17.62 -0.39
N ALA A 354 -4.46 -17.39 0.69
CA ALA A 354 -5.02 -17.15 2.01
C ALA A 354 -5.97 -15.92 2.02
N ARG A 355 -5.59 -14.83 1.35
CA ARG A 355 -6.46 -13.64 1.21
C ARG A 355 -7.66 -13.93 0.33
N GLY A 356 -7.46 -14.63 -0.79
CA GLY A 356 -8.56 -15.06 -1.65
C GLY A 356 -9.63 -15.80 -0.85
N LEU A 357 -9.25 -16.80 -0.06
CA LEU A 357 -10.15 -17.55 0.82
C LEU A 357 -10.83 -16.68 1.88
N GLN A 358 -10.11 -15.73 2.48
CA GLN A 358 -10.68 -14.80 3.46
C GLN A 358 -11.71 -13.86 2.84
N ARG A 359 -11.45 -13.34 1.60
CA ARG A 359 -12.36 -12.47 0.86
C ARG A 359 -13.57 -13.21 0.36
N ILE A 360 -13.39 -14.29 -0.40
CA ILE A 360 -14.49 -15.09 -0.97
C ILE A 360 -15.32 -15.73 0.15
N GLY A 361 -14.67 -16.13 1.25
CA GLY A 361 -15.34 -16.66 2.44
C GLY A 361 -16.32 -15.69 3.14
N ARG A 362 -16.37 -14.40 2.73
CA ARG A 362 -17.42 -13.46 3.16
C ARG A 362 -18.77 -13.78 2.55
N ALA A 363 -18.83 -14.38 1.36
CA ALA A 363 -20.08 -14.92 0.79
C ALA A 363 -20.46 -16.23 1.46
N GLY A 364 -21.76 -16.44 1.65
CA GLY A 364 -22.27 -17.62 2.33
C GLY A 364 -21.75 -17.73 3.76
N HIS A 365 -22.15 -16.83 4.65
CA HIS A 365 -21.59 -16.70 6.00
C HIS A 365 -21.94 -17.86 6.94
N SER A 366 -22.96 -18.67 6.64
CA SER A 366 -23.42 -19.78 7.46
C SER A 366 -22.75 -21.11 7.08
N LEU A 367 -22.66 -22.04 8.03
CA LEU A 367 -22.19 -23.40 7.78
C LEU A 367 -23.09 -24.09 6.76
N GLY A 368 -22.48 -24.72 5.74
CA GLY A 368 -23.22 -25.41 4.68
C GLY A 368 -23.70 -24.52 3.53
N GLU A 369 -23.47 -23.21 3.59
CA GLU A 369 -23.68 -22.32 2.45
C GLU A 369 -22.46 -22.30 1.53
N VAL A 370 -22.72 -22.26 0.21
CA VAL A 370 -21.69 -22.15 -0.83
C VAL A 370 -21.16 -20.71 -0.87
N SER A 371 -19.85 -20.56 -0.83
CA SER A 371 -19.23 -19.26 -1.02
C SER A 371 -19.10 -18.94 -2.49
N ARG A 372 -19.84 -17.92 -2.96
CA ARG A 372 -19.83 -17.50 -4.36
C ARG A 372 -18.81 -16.40 -4.59
N GLY A 373 -17.87 -16.65 -5.53
CA GLY A 373 -16.82 -15.73 -5.89
C GLY A 373 -16.67 -15.57 -7.39
N ARG A 374 -16.36 -14.34 -7.82
CA ARG A 374 -15.98 -14.04 -9.21
C ARG A 374 -14.69 -13.24 -9.20
N ILE A 375 -13.70 -13.63 -10.00
CA ILE A 375 -12.42 -12.93 -10.13
C ILE A 375 -12.36 -12.31 -11.50
N PHE A 376 -12.09 -11.00 -11.56
CA PHE A 376 -11.95 -10.22 -12.80
C PHE A 376 -10.50 -9.80 -12.98
N PRO A 377 -9.71 -10.50 -13.80
CA PRO A 377 -8.35 -10.10 -14.10
C PRO A 377 -8.33 -8.86 -14.99
N LYS A 378 -7.33 -7.99 -14.81
CA LYS A 378 -7.20 -6.73 -15.56
C LYS A 378 -6.35 -6.87 -16.83
N PHE A 379 -5.41 -7.78 -16.84
CA PHE A 379 -4.49 -8.03 -17.95
C PHE A 379 -4.09 -9.51 -17.99
N ARG A 380 -3.41 -9.93 -19.07
CA ARG A 380 -3.15 -11.35 -19.36
C ARG A 380 -2.29 -12.06 -18.30
N ALA A 381 -1.28 -11.38 -17.75
CA ALA A 381 -0.48 -11.97 -16.66
C ALA A 381 -1.29 -12.12 -15.35
N ASP A 382 -2.17 -11.16 -15.05
CA ASP A 382 -3.10 -11.23 -13.90
C ASP A 382 -4.13 -12.37 -14.08
N LEU A 383 -4.52 -12.68 -15.34
CA LEU A 383 -5.37 -13.83 -15.65
C LEU A 383 -4.67 -15.15 -15.28
N LEU A 384 -3.39 -15.32 -15.64
CA LEU A 384 -2.61 -16.50 -15.26
C LEU A 384 -2.52 -16.65 -13.74
N GLU A 385 -2.22 -15.57 -13.01
CA GLU A 385 -2.15 -15.59 -11.55
C GLU A 385 -3.54 -15.89 -10.95
N SER A 386 -4.60 -15.26 -11.45
CA SER A 386 -5.97 -15.47 -10.98
C SER A 386 -6.43 -16.92 -11.16
N ALA A 387 -6.09 -17.55 -12.27
CA ALA A 387 -6.41 -18.97 -12.54
C ALA A 387 -5.75 -19.90 -11.49
N VAL A 388 -4.46 -19.68 -11.22
CA VAL A 388 -3.74 -20.50 -10.24
C VAL A 388 -4.22 -20.25 -8.81
N VAL A 389 -4.51 -19.01 -8.46
CA VAL A 389 -5.08 -18.67 -7.14
C VAL A 389 -6.44 -19.33 -6.97
N ALA A 390 -7.31 -19.30 -7.98
CA ALA A 390 -8.63 -19.97 -7.94
C ALA A 390 -8.49 -21.48 -7.73
N GLN A 391 -7.64 -22.14 -8.50
CA GLN A 391 -7.36 -23.58 -8.33
C GLN A 391 -6.85 -23.88 -6.92
N ARG A 392 -5.82 -23.16 -6.45
CA ARG A 392 -5.24 -23.41 -5.12
C ARG A 392 -6.20 -23.10 -3.97
N MET A 393 -7.12 -22.14 -4.15
CA MET A 393 -8.18 -21.88 -3.18
C MET A 393 -9.11 -23.09 -3.04
N ARG A 394 -9.47 -23.74 -4.14
CA ARG A 394 -10.28 -24.96 -4.15
C ARG A 394 -9.57 -26.14 -3.48
N GLU A 395 -8.26 -26.25 -3.71
CA GLU A 395 -7.39 -27.27 -3.12
C GLU A 395 -7.02 -26.96 -1.66
N GLY A 396 -7.26 -25.76 -1.17
CA GLY A 396 -6.88 -25.33 0.19
C GLY A 396 -5.37 -25.13 0.38
N LEU A 397 -4.62 -24.95 -0.71
CA LEU A 397 -3.16 -24.84 -0.71
C LEU A 397 -2.71 -23.39 -0.47
N ILE A 398 -2.81 -22.96 0.77
CA ILE A 398 -2.36 -21.62 1.19
C ILE A 398 -0.83 -21.54 1.33
N GLU A 399 -0.31 -20.32 1.28
CA GLU A 399 1.11 -20.02 1.45
C GLU A 399 1.55 -20.18 2.91
N GLU A 400 2.84 -20.44 3.09
CA GLU A 400 3.43 -20.60 4.42
C GLU A 400 3.51 -19.25 5.17
N THR A 401 3.09 -19.26 6.44
CA THR A 401 3.21 -18.10 7.32
C THR A 401 4.61 -18.04 7.92
N GLN A 402 5.32 -16.95 7.65
CA GLN A 402 6.63 -16.67 8.23
C GLN A 402 6.51 -15.73 9.41
N ILE A 403 7.05 -16.11 10.56
CA ILE A 403 7.05 -15.29 11.77
C ILE A 403 8.37 -14.52 11.87
N PRO A 404 8.35 -13.17 11.97
CA PRO A 404 9.57 -12.36 12.11
C PRO A 404 10.39 -12.79 13.32
N ARG A 405 11.70 -12.93 13.13
CA ARG A 405 12.62 -13.34 14.20
C ARG A 405 13.41 -12.14 14.74
N ASN A 406 13.46 -12.04 16.07
CA ASN A 406 14.23 -11.08 16.82
C ASN A 406 14.10 -9.60 16.36
N PRO A 407 12.90 -9.03 16.18
CA PRO A 407 12.76 -7.62 15.77
C PRO A 407 13.26 -6.70 16.89
N LEU A 408 14.48 -6.12 16.71
CA LEU A 408 15.19 -5.39 17.76
C LEU A 408 14.56 -4.04 18.13
N ASP A 409 13.82 -3.43 17.21
CA ASP A 409 13.07 -2.21 17.46
C ASP A 409 11.86 -2.45 18.39
N VAL A 410 11.16 -3.56 18.19
CA VAL A 410 10.09 -4.04 19.09
C VAL A 410 10.65 -4.38 20.46
N LEU A 411 11.78 -5.09 20.47
CA LEU A 411 12.48 -5.43 21.71
C LEU A 411 12.86 -4.17 22.51
N ALA A 412 13.44 -3.17 21.85
CA ALA A 412 13.83 -1.92 22.49
C ALA A 412 12.63 -1.20 23.13
N GLN A 413 11.49 -1.11 22.43
CA GLN A 413 10.27 -0.52 22.97
C GLN A 413 9.77 -1.25 24.22
N GLN A 414 9.76 -2.58 24.19
CA GLN A 414 9.28 -3.41 25.30
C GLN A 414 10.20 -3.33 26.51
N ILE A 415 11.53 -3.31 26.32
CA ILE A 415 12.50 -3.14 27.40
C ILE A 415 12.27 -1.81 28.13
N VAL A 416 12.13 -0.70 27.39
CA VAL A 416 11.87 0.61 28.00
C VAL A 416 10.57 0.59 28.80
N ALA A 417 9.54 -0.11 28.31
CA ALA A 417 8.25 -0.23 28.99
C ALA A 417 8.35 -1.09 30.27
N ILE A 418 9.11 -2.19 30.25
CA ILE A 418 9.35 -3.06 31.42
C ILE A 418 10.11 -2.28 32.47
N CYS A 419 11.27 -1.72 32.14
CA CYS A 419 12.14 -0.98 33.06
C CYS A 419 11.48 0.31 33.58
N ALA A 420 10.42 0.82 32.94
CA ALA A 420 9.74 2.01 33.44
C ALA A 420 8.94 1.81 34.73
N ASP A 421 8.57 0.57 35.01
CA ASP A 421 7.71 0.20 36.12
C ASP A 421 8.44 -0.51 37.25
N GLU A 422 9.49 -1.24 36.95
CA GLU A 422 10.24 -2.07 37.93
C GLU A 422 11.69 -2.19 37.53
N GLU A 423 12.52 -2.49 38.54
CA GLU A 423 13.91 -2.92 38.34
C GLU A 423 13.89 -4.39 37.92
N VAL A 424 14.70 -4.76 36.94
CA VAL A 424 14.73 -6.11 36.40
C VAL A 424 16.18 -6.57 36.20
N GLU A 425 16.49 -7.78 36.57
CA GLU A 425 17.79 -8.39 36.27
C GLU A 425 17.87 -8.73 34.76
N VAL A 426 19.05 -8.49 34.17
CA VAL A 426 19.25 -8.77 32.73
C VAL A 426 19.07 -10.26 32.40
N ALA A 427 19.34 -11.16 33.33
CA ALA A 427 19.11 -12.60 33.16
C ALA A 427 17.60 -12.94 33.11
N GLU A 428 16.84 -12.36 34.03
CA GLU A 428 15.38 -12.53 34.07
C GLU A 428 14.71 -11.92 32.81
N LEU A 429 15.12 -10.73 32.40
CA LEU A 429 14.65 -10.10 31.18
C LEU A 429 14.92 -10.98 29.96
N HIS A 430 16.13 -11.56 29.85
CA HIS A 430 16.48 -12.43 28.74
C HIS A 430 15.60 -13.70 28.71
N GLN A 431 15.35 -14.30 29.88
CA GLN A 431 14.46 -15.45 29.99
C GLN A 431 13.02 -15.09 29.61
N LEU A 432 12.49 -13.95 30.09
CA LEU A 432 11.16 -13.46 29.77
C LEU A 432 11.00 -13.26 28.27
N VAL A 433 11.94 -12.55 27.64
CA VAL A 433 11.90 -12.24 26.22
C VAL A 433 11.94 -13.50 25.37
N ARG A 434 12.78 -14.47 25.69
CA ARG A 434 12.91 -15.73 24.94
C ARG A 434 11.70 -16.66 25.07
N ARG A 435 10.82 -16.46 26.03
CA ARG A 435 9.53 -17.18 26.08
C ARG A 435 8.60 -16.75 24.95
N ALA A 436 8.71 -15.53 24.47
CA ALA A 436 7.96 -15.09 23.31
C ALA A 436 8.56 -15.71 22.03
N TYR A 437 7.77 -16.50 21.31
CA TYR A 437 8.26 -17.31 20.19
C TYR A 437 9.05 -16.52 19.11
N PRO A 438 8.67 -15.29 18.72
CA PRO A 438 9.50 -14.48 17.82
C PRO A 438 10.91 -14.19 18.32
N PHE A 439 11.17 -14.31 19.63
CA PHE A 439 12.44 -14.04 20.28
C PHE A 439 13.09 -15.29 20.89
N ALA A 440 12.61 -16.50 20.59
CA ALA A 440 13.10 -17.74 21.17
C ALA A 440 14.62 -17.96 20.95
N ASP A 441 15.11 -17.46 19.80
CA ASP A 441 16.51 -17.59 19.39
C ASP A 441 17.36 -16.35 19.73
N LEU A 442 16.81 -15.39 20.52
CA LEU A 442 17.53 -14.18 20.88
C LEU A 442 18.78 -14.52 21.71
N SER A 443 19.94 -14.20 21.17
CA SER A 443 21.19 -14.39 21.89
C SER A 443 21.39 -13.33 22.99
N ARG A 444 22.19 -13.68 24.00
CA ARG A 444 22.53 -12.74 25.06
C ARG A 444 23.24 -11.50 24.49
N ALA A 445 24.14 -11.68 23.54
CA ALA A 445 24.88 -10.59 22.90
C ALA A 445 23.94 -9.62 22.12
N GLN A 446 22.94 -10.14 21.45
CA GLN A 446 21.94 -9.28 20.77
C GLN A 446 21.13 -8.45 21.76
N LEU A 447 20.69 -9.07 22.88
CA LEU A 447 20.03 -8.34 23.97
C LEU A 447 20.92 -7.24 24.54
N GLU A 448 22.18 -7.57 24.90
CA GLU A 448 23.11 -6.60 25.47
C GLU A 448 23.42 -5.45 24.50
N ASN A 449 23.50 -5.72 23.20
CA ASN A 449 23.66 -4.67 22.21
C ASN A 449 22.48 -3.68 22.21
N VAL A 450 21.23 -4.17 22.34
CA VAL A 450 20.04 -3.30 22.49
C VAL A 450 20.07 -2.55 23.81
N LEU A 451 20.49 -3.19 24.92
CA LEU A 451 20.64 -2.56 26.22
C LEU A 451 21.71 -1.45 26.21
N ASP A 452 22.82 -1.68 25.52
CA ASP A 452 23.89 -0.69 25.33
C ASP A 452 23.34 0.56 24.62
N MET A 453 22.57 0.38 23.54
CA MET A 453 21.94 1.48 22.85
C MET A 453 20.99 2.26 23.77
N LEU A 454 20.13 1.56 24.50
CA LEU A 454 19.16 2.18 25.38
C LEU A 454 19.79 2.82 26.62
N ALA A 455 20.94 2.32 27.09
CA ALA A 455 21.70 2.86 28.22
C ALA A 455 22.63 4.03 27.83
N GLY A 456 22.74 4.38 26.55
CA GLY A 456 23.47 5.57 26.09
C GLY A 456 24.94 5.32 25.76
N ARG A 457 25.27 4.15 25.23
CA ARG A 457 26.62 3.85 24.71
C ARG A 457 27.02 4.77 23.56
N TYR A 458 26.07 5.18 22.75
CA TYR A 458 26.32 6.00 21.56
C TYR A 458 26.30 7.50 21.91
N PRO A 459 27.07 8.34 21.21
CA PRO A 459 27.27 9.75 21.61
C PRO A 459 25.99 10.58 21.37
N SER A 460 25.43 11.10 22.45
CA SER A 460 24.29 12.00 22.44
C SER A 460 24.65 13.47 22.14
N ASP A 461 25.89 13.82 22.13
CA ASP A 461 26.44 15.10 21.69
C ASP A 461 26.41 15.23 20.15
N GLU A 462 26.64 14.15 19.43
CA GLU A 462 26.48 14.13 17.97
C GLU A 462 25.00 14.11 17.56
N PHE A 463 24.13 13.43 18.33
CA PHE A 463 22.69 13.37 18.09
C PHE A 463 21.90 13.23 19.39
N ALA A 464 21.19 14.30 19.76
CA ALA A 464 20.49 14.41 21.06
C ALA A 464 19.46 13.30 21.31
N GLU A 465 18.92 12.70 20.29
CA GLU A 465 17.96 11.59 20.36
C GLU A 465 18.59 10.27 20.84
N LEU A 466 19.93 10.12 20.81
CA LEU A 466 20.66 8.97 21.35
C LEU A 466 20.84 9.00 22.87
N ARG A 467 20.26 9.98 23.55
CA ARG A 467 20.29 10.02 25.04
C ARG A 467 19.69 8.76 25.66
N PRO A 468 20.22 8.34 26.81
CA PRO A 468 19.77 7.11 27.48
C PRO A 468 18.30 7.08 27.81
N ARG A 469 17.65 5.91 27.63
CA ARG A 469 16.25 5.63 28.00
C ARG A 469 16.16 4.81 29.30
N ILE A 470 17.18 4.02 29.60
CA ILE A 470 17.29 3.20 30.79
C ILE A 470 18.62 3.49 31.51
N VAL A 471 18.73 3.00 32.71
CA VAL A 471 19.99 2.91 33.45
C VAL A 471 20.34 1.43 33.58
N TRP A 472 21.57 1.07 33.23
CA TRP A 472 22.09 -0.27 33.38
C TRP A 472 23.23 -0.27 34.40
N ASP A 473 22.95 -0.79 35.60
CA ASP A 473 24.00 -1.10 36.57
C ASP A 473 24.66 -2.41 36.14
N ARG A 474 25.82 -2.29 35.52
CA ARG A 474 26.57 -3.43 34.97
C ARG A 474 27.20 -4.31 36.04
N THR A 475 27.42 -3.76 37.25
CA THR A 475 27.99 -4.48 38.39
C THR A 475 26.94 -5.37 39.04
N ALA A 476 25.77 -4.80 39.28
CA ALA A 476 24.64 -5.55 39.83
C ALA A 476 23.90 -6.37 38.75
N GLY A 477 24.09 -6.09 37.49
CA GLY A 477 23.34 -6.74 36.39
C GLY A 477 21.87 -6.31 36.33
N VAL A 478 21.53 -5.12 36.83
CA VAL A 478 20.15 -4.64 36.99
C VAL A 478 19.85 -3.47 36.06
N LEU A 479 18.66 -3.48 35.50
CA LEU A 479 18.13 -2.44 34.64
C LEU A 479 17.02 -1.68 35.36
N ARG A 480 16.96 -0.35 35.15
CA ARG A 480 15.88 0.50 35.62
C ARG A 480 15.54 1.61 34.64
N GLY A 481 14.30 2.07 34.64
CA GLY A 481 13.87 3.18 33.79
C GLY A 481 14.42 4.51 34.30
N ARG A 482 14.70 5.42 33.36
CA ARG A 482 15.03 6.82 33.70
C ARG A 482 13.74 7.60 33.96
N PRO A 483 13.80 8.73 34.68
CA PRO A 483 12.66 9.65 34.80
C PRO A 483 12.12 10.01 33.41
N GLY A 484 10.83 9.75 33.19
CA GLY A 484 10.16 9.98 31.90
C GLY A 484 10.05 8.74 30.96
N SER A 485 10.70 7.62 31.23
CA SER A 485 10.62 6.40 30.41
C SER A 485 9.20 5.87 30.28
N ARG A 486 8.40 5.88 31.33
CA ARG A 486 6.98 5.51 31.30
C ARG A 486 6.19 6.40 30.35
N ARG A 487 6.36 7.73 30.44
CA ARG A 487 5.69 8.67 29.55
C ARG A 487 6.08 8.41 28.09
N LEU A 488 7.38 8.16 27.86
CA LEU A 488 7.89 7.85 26.54
C LEU A 488 7.26 6.59 25.95
N ALA A 489 7.23 5.49 26.71
CA ALA A 489 6.64 4.22 26.30
C ALA A 489 5.13 4.34 26.03
N VAL A 490 4.39 5.03 26.91
CA VAL A 490 2.94 5.21 26.75
C VAL A 490 2.59 6.11 25.55
N THR A 491 3.36 7.18 25.33
CA THR A 491 3.10 8.11 24.19
C THR A 491 3.38 7.47 22.83
N ASN A 492 4.28 6.50 22.78
CA ASN A 492 4.75 5.87 21.54
C ASN A 492 4.42 4.37 21.49
N ALA A 493 3.33 3.98 22.11
CA ALA A 493 2.90 2.59 22.19
C ALA A 493 2.56 1.98 20.83
N GLY A 494 2.97 0.72 20.61
CA GLY A 494 2.60 -0.09 19.45
C GLY A 494 3.59 -0.02 18.30
N THR A 495 3.25 -0.73 17.23
CA THR A 495 4.13 -0.95 16.08
C THR A 495 3.62 -0.33 14.79
N ILE A 496 2.39 0.20 14.81
CA ILE A 496 1.77 0.81 13.61
C ILE A 496 2.53 2.12 13.31
N PRO A 497 3.18 2.22 12.16
CA PRO A 497 3.92 3.42 11.79
C PRO A 497 2.99 4.63 11.63
N ASP A 498 3.51 5.81 11.92
CA ASP A 498 2.83 7.05 11.61
C ASP A 498 2.93 7.29 10.10
N ARG A 499 1.82 7.05 9.40
CA ARG A 499 1.74 7.20 7.94
C ARG A 499 1.51 8.64 7.50
N GLY A 500 1.53 9.58 8.43
CA GLY A 500 1.34 10.98 8.09
C GLY A 500 -0.07 11.31 7.59
N LEU A 501 -1.14 10.74 8.18
CA LEU A 501 -2.50 11.03 7.75
C LEU A 501 -3.04 12.32 8.37
N PHE A 502 -3.61 13.20 7.56
CA PHE A 502 -4.34 14.39 7.99
C PHE A 502 -5.82 14.06 8.15
N GLY A 503 -6.39 14.38 9.30
CA GLY A 503 -7.84 14.27 9.48
C GLY A 503 -8.56 15.31 8.63
N VAL A 504 -9.62 14.88 7.93
CA VAL A 504 -10.50 15.75 7.14
C VAL A 504 -11.76 16.04 7.95
N PHE A 505 -12.09 17.31 8.12
CA PHE A 505 -13.24 17.75 8.92
C PHE A 505 -14.10 18.74 8.15
N ILE A 506 -15.40 18.72 8.42
CA ILE A 506 -16.34 19.68 7.84
C ILE A 506 -16.09 21.07 8.46
N ALA A 507 -15.89 22.07 7.61
CA ALA A 507 -15.70 23.46 8.02
C ALA A 507 -16.95 23.98 8.74
N GLY A 508 -16.76 24.66 9.88
CA GLY A 508 -17.84 25.27 10.64
C GLY A 508 -18.73 24.31 11.44
N SER A 509 -18.43 23.02 11.52
CA SER A 509 -19.18 22.07 12.35
C SER A 509 -18.75 22.14 13.83
N GLU A 510 -19.74 22.25 14.74
CA GLU A 510 -19.50 22.15 16.19
C GLU A 510 -20.42 21.07 16.79
N PRO A 511 -19.92 19.97 17.34
CA PRO A 511 -18.50 19.56 17.38
C PRO A 511 -17.94 19.25 16.00
N PRO A 512 -16.58 19.28 15.81
CA PRO A 512 -15.95 19.00 14.52
C PRO A 512 -16.34 17.62 13.98
N SER A 513 -17.02 17.59 12.84
CA SER A 513 -17.43 16.36 12.17
C SER A 513 -16.32 15.88 11.24
N ARG A 514 -15.84 14.66 11.48
CA ARG A 514 -14.75 14.05 10.71
C ARG A 514 -15.30 13.30 9.50
N VAL A 515 -14.78 13.62 8.32
CA VAL A 515 -15.12 12.94 7.05
C VAL A 515 -14.23 11.73 6.82
N GLY A 516 -12.92 11.88 7.06
CA GLY A 516 -11.96 10.83 6.79
C GLY A 516 -10.53 11.26 7.06
N GLU A 517 -9.59 10.68 6.27
CA GLU A 517 -8.15 10.98 6.35
C GLU A 517 -7.57 11.08 4.95
N LEU A 518 -6.61 12.00 4.76
CA LEU A 518 -5.78 12.14 3.57
C LEU A 518 -4.32 11.90 3.92
N ASP A 519 -3.55 11.38 2.98
CA ASP A 519 -2.10 11.26 3.12
C ASP A 519 -1.43 12.63 3.19
N GLU A 520 -0.39 12.77 4.01
CA GLU A 520 0.34 14.03 4.19
C GLU A 520 0.96 14.52 2.88
N GLU A 521 1.41 13.62 2.03
CA GLU A 521 2.02 13.98 0.76
C GLU A 521 0.97 14.57 -0.19
N MET A 522 -0.23 13.98 -0.22
CA MET A 522 -1.35 14.57 -0.95
C MET A 522 -1.75 15.95 -0.40
N VAL A 523 -1.77 16.10 0.93
CA VAL A 523 -2.16 17.36 1.56
C VAL A 523 -1.16 18.48 1.23
N TYR A 524 0.13 18.16 1.08
CA TYR A 524 1.13 19.15 0.65
C TYR A 524 1.00 19.57 -0.81
N GLU A 525 0.44 18.73 -1.66
CA GLU A 525 0.16 19.04 -3.06
C GLU A 525 -1.21 19.71 -3.25
N ALA A 526 -2.12 19.53 -2.29
CA ALA A 526 -3.47 20.06 -2.34
C ALA A 526 -3.52 21.57 -2.03
N ARG A 527 -4.53 22.24 -2.59
CA ARG A 527 -4.76 23.67 -2.41
C ARG A 527 -6.18 23.95 -1.93
N ALA A 528 -6.36 25.05 -1.20
CA ALA A 528 -7.69 25.56 -0.91
C ALA A 528 -8.45 25.85 -2.22
N GLY A 529 -9.72 25.46 -2.26
CA GLY A 529 -10.59 25.53 -3.44
C GLY A 529 -10.60 24.24 -4.29
N GLN A 530 -9.63 23.35 -4.17
CA GLN A 530 -9.61 22.07 -4.87
C GLN A 530 -10.74 21.15 -4.36
N VAL A 531 -11.34 20.38 -5.28
CA VAL A 531 -12.36 19.39 -4.94
C VAL A 531 -11.72 18.01 -4.93
N ILE A 532 -12.01 17.24 -3.87
CA ILE A 532 -11.58 15.84 -3.68
C ILE A 532 -12.79 14.93 -3.52
N VAL A 533 -12.67 13.68 -3.90
CA VAL A 533 -13.68 12.64 -3.69
C VAL A 533 -13.24 11.80 -2.49
N LEU A 534 -14.05 11.74 -1.44
CA LEU A 534 -13.75 10.92 -0.26
C LEU A 534 -15.04 10.27 0.24
N GLY A 535 -15.11 8.95 0.20
CA GLY A 535 -16.34 8.21 0.29
C GLY A 535 -17.18 8.39 -0.97
N ALA A 536 -18.51 8.41 -0.82
CA ALA A 536 -19.45 8.63 -1.92
C ALA A 536 -19.66 10.13 -2.24
N SER A 537 -18.89 11.04 -1.69
CA SER A 537 -19.14 12.48 -1.75
C SER A 537 -17.92 13.25 -2.23
N SER A 538 -18.18 14.33 -2.99
CA SER A 538 -17.18 15.33 -3.35
C SER A 538 -17.09 16.41 -2.28
N TRP A 539 -15.86 16.81 -1.97
CA TRP A 539 -15.52 17.76 -0.91
C TRP A 539 -14.61 18.85 -1.43
N ARG A 540 -14.96 20.09 -1.21
CA ARG A 540 -14.08 21.23 -1.51
C ARG A 540 -13.19 21.51 -0.32
N ILE A 541 -11.88 21.59 -0.54
CA ILE A 541 -10.91 22.00 0.48
C ILE A 541 -11.07 23.48 0.72
N GLU A 542 -11.50 23.86 1.92
CA GLU A 542 -11.62 25.25 2.34
C GLU A 542 -10.31 25.77 2.92
N GLU A 543 -9.69 24.97 3.78
CA GLU A 543 -8.46 25.36 4.47
C GLU A 543 -7.61 24.12 4.79
N ILE A 544 -6.31 24.24 4.64
CA ILE A 544 -5.33 23.27 5.10
C ILE A 544 -4.60 23.86 6.29
N THR A 545 -4.89 23.33 7.47
CA THR A 545 -4.23 23.74 8.71
C THR A 545 -3.01 22.86 8.99
N ARG A 546 -2.33 23.11 10.10
CA ARG A 546 -1.12 22.38 10.48
C ARG A 546 -1.36 20.87 10.74
N ASP A 547 -2.56 20.48 11.11
CA ASP A 547 -2.89 19.13 11.60
C ASP A 547 -4.15 18.52 10.98
N ARG A 548 -4.88 19.28 10.16
CA ARG A 548 -6.15 18.86 9.56
C ARG A 548 -6.45 19.60 8.26
N VAL A 549 -7.38 19.05 7.49
CA VAL A 549 -7.96 19.65 6.29
C VAL A 549 -9.42 19.97 6.59
N LEU A 550 -9.84 21.21 6.35
CA LEU A 550 -11.23 21.65 6.49
C LEU A 550 -11.89 21.63 5.12
N VAL A 551 -13.05 20.98 5.01
CA VAL A 551 -13.76 20.80 3.76
C VAL A 551 -15.22 21.22 3.85
N SER A 552 -15.82 21.62 2.73
CA SER A 552 -17.26 21.79 2.56
C SER A 552 -17.81 20.80 1.52
N PRO A 553 -19.09 20.38 1.62
CA PRO A 553 -19.71 19.55 0.59
C PRO A 553 -19.70 20.23 -0.79
N ALA A 554 -19.35 19.49 -1.83
CA ALA A 554 -19.34 19.94 -3.21
C ALA A 554 -20.06 18.94 -4.14
N PRO A 555 -21.36 18.66 -3.91
CA PRO A 555 -22.07 17.63 -4.64
C PRO A 555 -22.14 17.94 -6.14
N GLY A 556 -21.89 16.90 -6.99
CA GLY A 556 -21.93 17.03 -8.44
C GLY A 556 -20.72 17.74 -9.07
N VAL A 557 -19.73 18.14 -8.28
CA VAL A 557 -18.50 18.72 -8.81
C VAL A 557 -17.47 17.60 -8.97
N PRO A 558 -16.89 17.39 -10.15
CA PRO A 558 -15.79 16.46 -10.33
C PRO A 558 -14.63 16.80 -9.42
N GLY A 559 -14.06 15.79 -8.75
CA GLY A 559 -12.99 15.99 -7.80
C GLY A 559 -11.84 15.02 -8.04
N ALA A 560 -10.64 15.38 -7.59
CA ALA A 560 -9.50 14.48 -7.58
C ALA A 560 -9.73 13.33 -6.59
N VAL A 561 -9.48 12.10 -7.02
CA VAL A 561 -9.51 10.95 -6.12
C VAL A 561 -8.23 10.97 -5.29
N PRO A 562 -8.31 10.94 -3.94
CA PRO A 562 -7.15 10.90 -3.10
C PRO A 562 -6.24 9.70 -3.39
N PHE A 563 -4.96 9.87 -3.10
CA PHE A 563 -4.04 8.75 -3.04
C PHE A 563 -3.57 8.54 -1.59
N TRP A 564 -3.19 7.30 -1.30
CA TRP A 564 -2.58 6.91 -0.03
C TRP A 564 -1.38 6.03 -0.34
N LYS A 565 -0.29 6.24 0.37
CA LYS A 565 0.89 5.42 0.21
C LYS A 565 0.59 3.98 0.65
N GLY A 566 0.59 3.05 -0.30
CA GLY A 566 0.41 1.60 -0.08
C GLY A 566 1.75 0.89 0.01
N GLU A 567 1.78 -0.26 0.67
CA GLU A 567 2.86 -1.24 0.54
C GLU A 567 2.40 -2.25 -0.51
N GLY A 568 3.02 -2.25 -1.66
CA GLY A 568 2.82 -3.29 -2.65
C GLY A 568 3.23 -4.63 -2.03
N ILE A 569 2.27 -5.53 -1.85
CA ILE A 569 2.55 -6.88 -1.38
C ILE A 569 2.77 -7.70 -2.64
N GLY A 570 4.04 -7.92 -2.95
CA GLY A 570 4.42 -8.79 -4.06
C GLY A 570 3.94 -10.23 -3.83
N ARG A 571 3.89 -10.99 -4.91
CA ARG A 571 3.56 -12.43 -4.92
C ARG A 571 4.54 -13.20 -4.02
N PRO A 572 4.06 -14.09 -3.13
CA PRO A 572 4.92 -15.02 -2.41
C PRO A 572 5.64 -15.99 -3.37
N TYR A 573 6.87 -16.38 -3.04
CA TYR A 573 7.68 -17.31 -3.85
C TYR A 573 6.94 -18.62 -4.18
N GLU A 574 6.27 -19.22 -3.19
CA GLU A 574 5.50 -20.46 -3.38
C GLU A 574 4.36 -20.33 -4.40
N LEU A 575 3.69 -19.19 -4.41
CA LEU A 575 2.65 -18.93 -5.41
C LEU A 575 3.27 -18.76 -6.79
N GLY A 576 4.42 -18.07 -6.87
CA GLY A 576 5.16 -17.94 -8.11
C GLY A 576 5.61 -19.30 -8.68
N GLU A 577 6.14 -20.17 -7.84
CA GLU A 577 6.51 -21.54 -8.22
C GLU A 577 5.30 -22.33 -8.71
N ALA A 578 4.16 -22.19 -8.04
CA ALA A 578 2.91 -22.83 -8.47
C ALA A 578 2.42 -22.30 -9.82
N ILE A 579 2.53 -20.99 -10.08
CA ILE A 579 2.17 -20.38 -11.36
C ILE A 579 3.04 -20.93 -12.47
N GLY A 580 4.36 -20.99 -12.27
CA GLY A 580 5.28 -21.55 -13.23
C GLY A 580 5.02 -23.03 -13.53
N LYS A 581 4.73 -23.81 -12.49
CA LYS A 581 4.36 -25.23 -12.61
C LYS A 581 3.07 -25.41 -13.40
N PHE A 582 2.03 -24.64 -13.04
CA PHE A 582 0.74 -24.70 -13.71
C PHE A 582 0.86 -24.35 -15.20
N ALA A 583 1.54 -23.26 -15.56
CA ALA A 583 1.72 -22.84 -16.94
C ALA A 583 2.43 -23.92 -17.78
N ARG A 584 3.50 -24.54 -17.24
CA ARG A 584 4.24 -25.62 -17.87
C ARG A 584 3.40 -26.88 -18.05
N GLU A 585 2.67 -27.29 -17.02
CA GLU A 585 1.83 -28.49 -17.05
C GLU A 585 0.61 -28.32 -17.95
N LEU A 586 0.03 -27.12 -18.00
CA LEU A 586 -1.11 -26.80 -18.87
C LEU A 586 -0.73 -26.94 -20.36
N LEU A 587 0.39 -26.36 -20.79
CA LEU A 587 0.84 -26.47 -22.19
C LEU A 587 1.30 -27.87 -22.58
N ALA A 588 1.69 -28.72 -21.63
CA ALA A 588 2.05 -30.10 -21.90
C ALA A 588 0.85 -31.03 -22.15
N GLN A 589 -0.37 -30.57 -21.88
CA GLN A 589 -1.60 -31.34 -22.09
C GLN A 589 -2.03 -31.27 -23.57
N PRO A 590 -2.45 -32.39 -24.18
CA PRO A 590 -2.95 -32.39 -25.56
C PRO A 590 -4.23 -31.57 -25.74
N GLU A 591 -5.13 -31.65 -24.80
CA GLU A 591 -6.39 -30.91 -24.71
C GLU A 591 -6.43 -30.21 -23.35
N PRO A 592 -5.82 -29.03 -23.25
CA PRO A 592 -5.76 -28.29 -22.00
C PRO A 592 -7.16 -27.79 -21.62
N GLU A 593 -7.60 -28.13 -20.41
CA GLU A 593 -8.84 -27.64 -19.80
C GLU A 593 -8.49 -27.05 -18.42
N VAL A 594 -9.05 -25.89 -18.13
CA VAL A 594 -8.81 -25.17 -16.87
C VAL A 594 -10.12 -24.99 -16.13
N ALA A 595 -10.23 -25.68 -15.02
CA ALA A 595 -11.37 -25.48 -14.14
C ALA A 595 -11.43 -24.02 -13.62
N ASP A 596 -12.62 -23.56 -13.27
CA ASP A 596 -12.85 -22.22 -12.69
C ASP A 596 -12.63 -21.03 -13.62
N LEU A 597 -12.46 -21.26 -14.93
CA LEU A 597 -12.38 -20.20 -15.93
C LEU A 597 -13.63 -20.22 -16.84
N ASP A 598 -14.11 -19.03 -17.20
CA ASP A 598 -15.06 -18.94 -18.30
C ASP A 598 -14.40 -19.24 -19.66
N GLU A 599 -15.16 -19.50 -20.70
CA GLU A 599 -14.62 -19.85 -22.02
C GLU A 599 -13.69 -18.78 -22.62
N ARG A 600 -13.93 -17.50 -22.30
CA ARG A 600 -13.10 -16.38 -22.76
C ARG A 600 -11.78 -16.34 -21.99
N ALA A 601 -11.84 -16.53 -20.68
CA ALA A 601 -10.65 -16.60 -19.82
C ALA A 601 -9.72 -17.73 -20.24
N GLU A 602 -10.27 -18.94 -20.46
CA GLU A 602 -9.50 -20.09 -20.89
C GLU A 602 -8.82 -19.84 -22.26
N ARG A 603 -9.56 -19.32 -23.23
CA ARG A 603 -9.04 -19.01 -24.56
C ARG A 603 -7.92 -17.96 -24.51
N ASN A 604 -8.10 -16.87 -23.74
CA ASN A 604 -7.11 -15.83 -23.59
C ASN A 604 -5.86 -16.34 -22.85
N LEU A 605 -6.02 -17.17 -21.85
CA LEU A 605 -4.92 -17.77 -21.12
C LEU A 605 -4.07 -18.69 -22.00
N LEU A 606 -4.71 -19.61 -22.72
CA LEU A 606 -4.01 -20.53 -23.63
C LEU A 606 -3.32 -19.78 -24.77
N ALA A 607 -3.96 -18.75 -25.32
CA ALA A 607 -3.34 -17.89 -26.33
C ALA A 607 -2.09 -17.20 -25.76
N PHE A 608 -2.15 -16.67 -24.53
CA PHE A 608 -1.05 -15.98 -23.88
C PHE A 608 0.17 -16.88 -23.68
N LEU A 609 -0.04 -18.10 -23.18
CA LEU A 609 1.05 -19.05 -22.94
C LEU A 609 1.65 -19.56 -24.27
N ARG A 610 0.82 -19.89 -25.27
CA ARG A 610 1.30 -20.37 -26.59
C ARG A 610 2.05 -19.28 -27.36
N GLU A 611 1.58 -18.06 -27.31
CA GLU A 611 2.26 -16.91 -27.93
C GLU A 611 3.63 -16.68 -27.30
N GLN A 612 3.72 -16.79 -25.96
CA GLN A 612 4.99 -16.69 -25.26
C GLN A 612 5.98 -17.78 -25.68
N GLU A 613 5.54 -19.04 -25.65
CA GLU A 613 6.39 -20.18 -26.06
C GLU A 613 6.84 -20.03 -27.53
N LYS A 614 5.96 -19.57 -28.41
CA LYS A 614 6.30 -19.31 -29.81
C LYS A 614 7.30 -18.16 -29.97
N ALA A 615 7.21 -17.11 -29.16
CA ALA A 615 8.07 -15.94 -29.27
C ALA A 615 9.49 -16.21 -28.80
N THR A 616 9.65 -16.93 -27.69
CA THR A 616 10.95 -17.14 -27.02
C THR A 616 11.47 -18.58 -27.11
N GLY A 617 10.70 -19.50 -27.67
CA GLY A 617 11.05 -20.92 -27.75
C GLY A 617 10.99 -21.66 -26.39
N ALA A 618 10.61 -20.96 -25.33
CA ALA A 618 10.49 -21.50 -23.97
C ALA A 618 9.48 -20.70 -23.16
N LEU A 619 8.90 -21.34 -22.15
CA LEU A 619 7.99 -20.71 -21.21
C LEU A 619 8.67 -20.47 -19.87
N PRO A 620 8.68 -19.22 -19.32
CA PRO A 620 9.09 -19.00 -17.94
C PRO A 620 8.24 -19.85 -16.99
N SER A 621 8.91 -20.63 -16.12
CA SER A 621 8.22 -21.62 -15.30
C SER A 621 8.92 -21.89 -13.96
N ASP A 622 8.42 -22.88 -13.20
CA ASP A 622 9.08 -23.41 -12.00
C ASP A 622 10.45 -24.06 -12.29
N ARG A 623 10.76 -24.32 -13.59
CA ARG A 623 11.97 -25.00 -14.06
C ARG A 623 12.77 -24.20 -15.08
N THR A 624 12.24 -23.08 -15.57
CA THR A 624 12.87 -22.35 -16.67
C THR A 624 12.83 -20.85 -16.37
N VAL A 625 14.00 -20.22 -16.43
CA VAL A 625 14.17 -18.76 -16.45
C VAL A 625 14.49 -18.35 -17.89
N VAL A 626 13.80 -17.37 -18.42
CA VAL A 626 14.03 -16.86 -19.76
C VAL A 626 14.69 -15.49 -19.67
N VAL A 627 15.85 -15.33 -20.29
CA VAL A 627 16.51 -14.06 -20.51
C VAL A 627 16.22 -13.65 -21.93
N GLU A 628 15.35 -12.66 -22.08
CA GLU A 628 14.96 -12.11 -23.37
C GLU A 628 15.65 -10.77 -23.62
N ARG A 629 16.21 -10.60 -24.83
CA ARG A 629 16.85 -9.40 -25.29
C ARG A 629 16.18 -8.90 -26.55
N PHE A 630 15.90 -7.62 -26.60
CA PHE A 630 15.41 -6.97 -27.81
C PHE A 630 15.84 -5.51 -27.83
N ARG A 631 15.74 -4.90 -29.01
CA ARG A 631 15.90 -3.46 -29.16
C ARG A 631 14.53 -2.81 -29.13
N ASP A 632 14.43 -1.72 -28.36
CA ASP A 632 13.25 -0.88 -28.37
C ASP A 632 13.20 0.00 -29.63
N GLU A 633 12.16 0.81 -29.77
CA GLU A 633 11.91 1.62 -30.95
C GLU A 633 13.00 2.66 -31.24
N ILE A 634 13.71 3.13 -30.19
CA ILE A 634 14.83 4.06 -30.32
C ILE A 634 16.17 3.38 -30.54
N GLY A 635 16.19 2.05 -30.50
CA GLY A 635 17.34 1.22 -30.74
C GLY A 635 18.13 0.81 -29.51
N ASP A 636 17.68 1.18 -28.31
CA ASP A 636 18.32 0.81 -27.05
C ASP A 636 18.07 -0.67 -26.70
N TRP A 637 19.01 -1.26 -25.98
CA TRP A 637 18.85 -2.63 -25.51
C TRP A 637 17.95 -2.72 -24.29
N ARG A 638 16.95 -3.61 -24.41
CA ARG A 638 16.15 -4.10 -23.29
C ARG A 638 16.53 -5.54 -22.98
N VAL A 639 16.79 -5.79 -21.70
CA VAL A 639 17.09 -7.14 -21.21
C VAL A 639 16.09 -7.49 -20.13
N CYS A 640 15.27 -8.50 -20.42
CA CYS A 640 14.23 -8.96 -19.48
C CYS A 640 14.62 -10.32 -18.91
N ILE A 641 14.61 -10.47 -17.60
CA ILE A 641 14.67 -11.76 -16.90
C ILE A 641 13.24 -12.12 -16.54
N LEU A 642 12.65 -13.03 -17.31
CA LEU A 642 11.27 -13.45 -17.14
C LEU A 642 11.20 -14.67 -16.23
N THR A 643 10.49 -14.53 -15.12
CA THR A 643 10.32 -15.56 -14.09
C THR A 643 9.09 -15.30 -13.23
N PRO A 644 8.37 -16.33 -12.76
CA PRO A 644 7.13 -16.16 -12.01
C PRO A 644 7.33 -15.91 -10.49
N PHE A 645 8.56 -15.85 -9.98
CA PHE A 645 8.86 -15.99 -8.54
C PHE A 645 8.53 -14.79 -7.66
N GLY A 646 8.03 -13.69 -8.22
CA GLY A 646 7.47 -12.56 -7.48
C GLY A 646 8.44 -11.42 -7.19
N ALA A 647 7.91 -10.23 -7.04
CA ALA A 647 8.65 -8.98 -6.85
C ALA A 647 9.58 -9.00 -5.62
N ARG A 648 9.23 -9.75 -4.56
CA ARG A 648 10.07 -9.89 -3.36
C ARG A 648 11.42 -10.58 -3.64
N VAL A 649 11.47 -11.40 -4.69
CA VAL A 649 12.68 -12.08 -5.20
C VAL A 649 13.35 -11.23 -6.27
N HIS A 650 12.55 -10.64 -7.17
CA HIS A 650 13.04 -9.88 -8.30
C HIS A 650 13.71 -8.56 -7.90
N ALA A 651 13.18 -7.86 -6.91
CA ALA A 651 13.72 -6.57 -6.46
C ALA A 651 15.20 -6.67 -5.99
N PRO A 652 15.58 -7.54 -5.05
CA PRO A 652 16.97 -7.69 -4.65
C PRO A 652 17.85 -8.25 -5.77
N TRP A 653 17.30 -9.08 -6.66
CA TRP A 653 18.03 -9.56 -7.84
C TRP A 653 18.34 -8.41 -8.80
N ALA A 654 17.34 -7.58 -9.11
CA ALA A 654 17.52 -6.39 -9.95
C ALA A 654 18.57 -5.43 -9.40
N MET A 655 18.54 -5.18 -8.07
CA MET A 655 19.53 -4.33 -7.40
C MET A 655 20.95 -4.87 -7.55
N ALA A 656 21.15 -6.16 -7.28
CA ALA A 656 22.46 -6.79 -7.36
C ALA A 656 23.00 -6.85 -8.79
N VAL A 657 22.16 -7.17 -9.78
CA VAL A 657 22.52 -7.14 -11.20
C VAL A 657 22.83 -5.71 -11.64
N GLY A 658 22.01 -4.73 -11.26
CA GLY A 658 22.25 -3.32 -11.55
C GLY A 658 23.60 -2.85 -11.04
N ALA A 659 23.98 -3.21 -9.81
CA ALA A 659 25.29 -2.94 -9.24
C ALA A 659 26.42 -3.59 -10.06
N ARG A 660 26.25 -4.85 -10.43
CA ARG A 660 27.22 -5.62 -11.24
C ARG A 660 27.40 -5.00 -12.63
N LEU A 661 26.31 -4.62 -13.29
CA LEU A 661 26.35 -3.98 -14.61
C LEU A 661 27.02 -2.61 -14.56
N ARG A 662 26.73 -1.84 -13.53
CA ARG A 662 27.38 -0.53 -13.30
C ARG A 662 28.87 -0.68 -13.10
N GLU A 663 29.31 -1.62 -12.30
CA GLU A 663 30.72 -1.90 -12.06
C GLU A 663 31.43 -2.41 -13.34
N SER A 664 30.76 -3.32 -14.08
CA SER A 664 31.37 -3.96 -15.25
C SER A 664 31.35 -3.12 -16.51
N LEU A 665 30.30 -2.35 -16.74
CA LEU A 665 30.08 -1.55 -17.95
C LEU A 665 30.36 -0.07 -17.76
N GLY A 666 30.43 0.43 -16.52
CA GLY A 666 30.58 1.84 -16.20
C GLY A 666 29.36 2.70 -16.57
N LEU A 667 28.20 2.05 -16.83
CA LEU A 667 26.96 2.69 -17.24
C LEU A 667 25.95 2.66 -16.10
N GLU A 668 25.18 3.74 -15.93
CA GLU A 668 23.97 3.72 -15.11
C GLU A 668 22.90 2.91 -15.83
N VAL A 669 22.41 1.88 -15.18
CA VAL A 669 21.42 0.97 -15.73
C VAL A 669 20.09 1.18 -14.98
N GLN A 670 19.06 1.53 -15.73
CA GLN A 670 17.71 1.58 -15.17
C GLN A 670 17.15 0.16 -15.09
N SER A 671 16.59 -0.19 -13.93
CA SER A 671 15.94 -1.48 -13.74
C SER A 671 14.52 -1.29 -13.21
N ILE A 672 13.62 -2.11 -13.71
CA ILE A 672 12.26 -2.24 -13.23
C ILE A 672 11.98 -3.70 -12.90
N TRP A 673 11.08 -3.95 -11.98
CA TRP A 673 10.68 -5.31 -11.59
C TRP A 673 9.21 -5.37 -11.22
N SER A 674 8.61 -6.51 -11.48
CA SER A 674 7.26 -6.86 -11.04
C SER A 674 7.24 -8.30 -10.49
N ASP A 675 6.03 -8.84 -10.29
CA ASP A 675 5.87 -10.24 -9.91
C ASP A 675 6.28 -11.24 -11.02
N ASP A 676 6.41 -10.79 -12.27
CA ASP A 676 6.65 -11.63 -13.43
C ASP A 676 8.06 -11.51 -14.02
N GLY A 677 8.92 -10.68 -13.43
CA GLY A 677 10.31 -10.56 -13.87
C GLY A 677 11.00 -9.25 -13.56
N ILE A 678 12.13 -9.07 -14.23
CA ILE A 678 12.99 -7.88 -14.14
C ILE A 678 13.27 -7.41 -15.57
N ALA A 679 13.23 -6.11 -15.82
CA ALA A 679 13.68 -5.52 -17.07
C ALA A 679 14.76 -4.47 -16.82
N PHE A 680 15.82 -4.51 -17.63
CA PHE A 680 16.92 -3.55 -17.64
C PHE A 680 16.88 -2.74 -18.93
N HIS A 681 17.06 -1.45 -18.83
CA HIS A 681 17.25 -0.53 -19.93
C HIS A 681 18.72 -0.11 -19.98
N LEU A 682 19.35 -0.33 -21.13
CA LEU A 682 20.74 -0.02 -21.38
C LEU A 682 20.83 0.97 -22.56
N PRO A 683 20.77 2.27 -22.26
CA PRO A 683 20.95 3.29 -23.31
C PRO A 683 22.38 3.25 -23.85
N ASP A 684 22.53 3.52 -25.13
CA ASP A 684 23.83 3.66 -25.82
C ASP A 684 24.75 2.43 -25.74
N ALA A 685 24.22 1.24 -25.44
CA ALA A 685 25.03 0.01 -25.40
C ALA A 685 25.18 -0.60 -26.82
N ASP A 686 26.40 -0.82 -27.29
CA ASP A 686 26.68 -1.46 -28.59
C ASP A 686 26.18 -2.92 -28.63
N SER A 687 26.24 -3.61 -27.49
CA SER A 687 25.80 -5.01 -27.32
C SER A 687 25.18 -5.23 -25.96
N PRO A 688 24.25 -6.21 -25.86
CA PRO A 688 23.63 -6.53 -24.57
C PRO A 688 24.66 -7.19 -23.64
N PRO A 689 24.50 -7.06 -22.31
CA PRO A 689 25.38 -7.67 -21.33
C PRO A 689 25.37 -9.20 -21.46
N ALA A 690 26.49 -9.83 -21.17
CA ALA A 690 26.58 -11.29 -21.13
C ALA A 690 25.67 -11.85 -20.02
N THR A 691 25.09 -13.04 -20.27
CA THR A 691 24.16 -13.70 -19.32
C THR A 691 24.81 -13.98 -17.96
N ASP A 692 26.11 -14.22 -17.93
CA ASP A 692 26.87 -14.44 -16.69
C ASP A 692 26.84 -13.21 -15.74
N LEU A 693 26.62 -12.02 -16.27
CA LEU A 693 26.45 -10.82 -15.46
C LEU A 693 25.05 -10.73 -14.81
N LEU A 694 24.08 -11.45 -15.36
CA LEU A 694 22.69 -11.45 -14.88
C LEU A 694 22.43 -12.55 -13.84
N VAL A 695 23.20 -13.65 -13.88
CA VAL A 695 23.10 -14.79 -12.94
C VAL A 695 24.25 -14.70 -11.94
N LEU A 696 23.93 -14.19 -10.77
CA LEU A 696 24.91 -13.91 -9.72
C LEU A 696 25.29 -15.17 -8.92
N ASP A 697 26.49 -15.17 -8.36
CA ASP A 697 26.88 -16.18 -7.37
C ASP A 697 26.09 -15.96 -6.07
N PRO A 698 25.43 -16.98 -5.51
CA PRO A 698 24.72 -16.86 -4.24
C PRO A 698 25.58 -16.38 -3.07
N GLU A 699 26.90 -16.58 -3.12
CA GLU A 699 27.84 -16.16 -2.09
C GLU A 699 28.12 -14.65 -2.16
N GLU A 700 28.16 -14.05 -3.35
CA GLU A 700 28.40 -12.62 -3.57
C GLU A 700 27.11 -11.80 -3.46
N LEU A 701 25.95 -12.44 -3.64
CA LEU A 701 24.65 -11.78 -3.69
C LEU A 701 24.38 -10.91 -2.47
N GLU A 702 24.68 -11.44 -1.28
CA GLU A 702 24.36 -10.75 -0.03
C GLU A 702 25.09 -9.42 0.10
N ASP A 703 26.38 -9.41 -0.22
CA ASP A 703 27.21 -8.20 -0.13
C ASP A 703 26.74 -7.13 -1.13
N LEU A 704 26.42 -7.55 -2.37
CA LEU A 704 25.89 -6.63 -3.38
C LEU A 704 24.54 -6.03 -2.95
N VAL A 705 23.62 -6.87 -2.48
CA VAL A 705 22.30 -6.42 -2.04
C VAL A 705 22.41 -5.52 -0.80
N LEU A 706 23.27 -5.85 0.18
CA LEU A 706 23.51 -5.02 1.36
C LEU A 706 24.02 -3.62 0.99
N ALA A 707 24.95 -3.52 0.05
CA ALA A 707 25.52 -2.25 -0.41
C ALA A 707 24.45 -1.35 -1.04
N GLU A 708 23.63 -1.91 -1.94
CA GLU A 708 22.59 -1.17 -2.66
C GLU A 708 21.41 -0.82 -1.76
N VAL A 709 20.89 -1.77 -0.99
CA VAL A 709 19.75 -1.54 -0.08
C VAL A 709 20.10 -0.46 0.93
N GLY A 710 21.31 -0.47 1.49
CA GLY A 710 21.73 0.53 2.48
C GLY A 710 21.64 1.98 1.98
N GLN A 711 21.72 2.21 0.68
CA GLN A 711 21.62 3.55 0.06
C GLN A 711 20.22 3.87 -0.45
N SER A 712 19.33 2.89 -0.48
CA SER A 712 17.99 3.03 -1.05
C SER A 712 17.04 3.89 -0.20
N ALA A 713 16.04 4.48 -0.86
CA ALA A 713 14.94 5.17 -0.20
C ALA A 713 14.13 4.23 0.72
N LEU A 714 14.01 2.96 0.34
CA LEU A 714 13.38 1.92 1.15
C LEU A 714 14.08 1.79 2.51
N PHE A 715 15.40 1.67 2.53
CA PHE A 715 16.17 1.59 3.78
C PHE A 715 15.95 2.81 4.67
N GLY A 716 15.99 4.00 4.08
CA GLY A 716 15.73 5.25 4.82
C GLY A 716 14.33 5.30 5.44
N ALA A 717 13.32 4.85 4.70
CA ALA A 717 11.94 4.79 5.18
C ALA A 717 11.79 3.76 6.32
N ARG A 718 12.32 2.55 6.15
CA ARG A 718 12.27 1.49 7.19
C ARG A 718 13.08 1.87 8.42
N PHE A 719 14.27 2.47 8.24
CA PHE A 719 15.06 2.97 9.36
C PHE A 719 14.31 4.01 10.20
N ARG A 720 13.61 4.95 9.55
CA ARG A 720 12.77 5.93 10.25
C ARG A 720 11.70 5.25 11.10
N GLU A 721 11.00 4.25 10.54
CA GLU A 721 9.95 3.51 11.25
C GLU A 721 10.52 2.71 12.43
N ASN A 722 11.64 2.03 12.22
CA ASN A 722 12.33 1.25 13.25
C ASN A 722 12.87 2.14 14.36
N ALA A 723 13.47 3.29 14.02
CA ALA A 723 13.96 4.25 15.00
C ALA A 723 12.82 4.87 15.83
N ALA A 724 11.66 5.10 15.22
CA ALA A 724 10.48 5.57 15.94
C ALA A 724 9.94 4.50 16.90
N ARG A 725 9.83 3.24 16.47
CA ARG A 725 9.43 2.10 17.34
C ARG A 725 10.41 1.85 18.46
N ALA A 726 11.69 1.95 18.18
CA ALA A 726 12.74 1.82 19.19
C ALA A 726 12.85 3.03 20.15
N LEU A 727 11.94 3.99 20.06
CA LEU A 727 11.89 5.19 20.89
C LEU A 727 13.11 6.12 20.72
N LEU A 728 13.84 6.03 19.62
CA LEU A 728 14.96 6.93 19.31
C LEU A 728 14.44 8.26 18.72
N ILE A 729 13.39 8.22 17.89
CA ILE A 729 12.71 9.40 17.32
C ILE A 729 11.26 9.43 17.83
N PRO A 730 11.03 9.66 19.12
CA PRO A 730 9.69 9.55 19.69
C PRO A 730 8.83 10.80 19.39
N ARG A 731 7.52 10.63 19.44
CA ARG A 731 6.58 11.73 19.56
C ARG A 731 6.80 12.48 20.86
N ARG A 732 6.74 13.80 20.83
CA ARG A 732 7.01 14.62 22.02
C ARG A 732 5.81 14.70 22.96
N ARG A 733 4.58 14.70 22.44
CA ARG A 733 3.34 14.79 23.21
C ARG A 733 2.27 13.84 22.68
N PRO A 734 1.37 13.34 23.53
CA PRO A 734 0.21 12.58 23.09
C PRO A 734 -0.67 13.44 22.18
N GLY A 735 -1.07 12.90 21.02
CA GLY A 735 -1.95 13.59 20.09
C GLY A 735 -1.28 14.68 19.23
N GLU A 736 -0.04 15.10 19.53
CA GLU A 736 0.72 15.98 18.64
C GLU A 736 1.47 15.13 17.59
N ARG A 737 1.25 15.50 16.34
CA ARG A 737 1.91 14.90 15.21
C ARG A 737 3.19 15.67 14.88
N THR A 738 4.27 14.93 14.64
CA THR A 738 5.49 15.50 14.04
C THR A 738 5.36 15.31 12.52
N PRO A 739 5.43 16.37 11.70
CA PRO A 739 5.38 16.25 10.26
C PRO A 739 6.39 15.24 9.71
N LEU A 740 6.03 14.47 8.68
CA LEU A 740 6.90 13.43 8.12
C LEU A 740 8.22 13.98 7.62
N TRP A 741 8.24 15.16 7.01
CA TRP A 741 9.47 15.78 6.56
C TRP A 741 10.47 16.05 7.71
N GLN A 742 9.98 16.45 8.90
CA GLN A 742 10.82 16.61 10.09
C GLN A 742 11.31 15.26 10.62
N GLN A 743 10.45 14.24 10.57
CA GLN A 743 10.85 12.88 10.95
C GLN A 743 11.91 12.34 9.98
N ARG A 744 11.75 12.56 8.66
CA ARG A 744 12.72 12.19 7.63
C ARG A 744 14.08 12.85 7.91
N LEU A 745 14.09 14.16 8.13
CA LEU A 745 15.32 14.89 8.42
C LEU A 745 16.03 14.37 9.68
N LYS A 746 15.30 14.11 10.75
CA LYS A 746 15.83 13.52 11.97
C LYS A 746 16.34 12.10 11.76
N ALA A 747 15.62 11.28 10.99
CA ALA A 747 16.02 9.92 10.69
C ALA A 747 17.30 9.90 9.85
N GLN A 748 17.44 10.81 8.88
CA GLN A 748 18.66 10.95 8.09
C GLN A 748 19.87 11.34 8.97
N GLY A 749 19.72 12.33 9.87
CA GLY A 749 20.76 12.72 10.81
C GLY A 749 21.14 11.57 11.75
N LEU A 750 20.15 10.85 12.31
CA LEU A 750 20.41 9.68 13.14
C LEU A 750 21.12 8.57 12.35
N LEU A 751 20.70 8.30 11.11
CA LEU A 751 21.29 7.27 10.27
C LEU A 751 22.76 7.57 9.93
N GLN A 752 23.10 8.83 9.67
CA GLN A 752 24.48 9.25 9.43
C GLN A 752 25.40 8.95 10.64
N VAL A 753 24.91 9.21 11.85
CA VAL A 753 25.64 8.87 13.07
C VAL A 753 25.67 7.36 13.31
N ALA A 754 24.52 6.70 13.17
CA ALA A 754 24.39 5.25 13.44
C ALA A 754 25.26 4.39 12.52
N ARG A 755 25.45 4.77 11.26
CA ARG A 755 26.30 4.07 10.28
C ARG A 755 27.79 4.02 10.67
N LYS A 756 28.24 4.91 11.53
CA LYS A 756 29.61 4.87 12.06
C LYS A 756 29.84 3.63 12.95
N TYR A 757 28.78 2.99 13.39
CA TYR A 757 28.81 1.85 14.32
C TYR A 757 28.19 0.62 13.64
N SER A 758 29.03 -0.32 13.24
CA SER A 758 28.60 -1.54 12.53
C SER A 758 27.63 -2.42 13.32
N SER A 759 27.64 -2.31 14.66
CA SER A 759 26.75 -3.07 15.57
C SER A 759 25.51 -2.28 16.01
N PHE A 760 25.21 -1.12 15.40
CA PHE A 760 24.04 -0.34 15.85
C PHE A 760 22.73 -1.11 15.63
N PRO A 761 21.97 -1.46 16.70
CA PRO A 761 20.88 -2.42 16.64
C PRO A 761 19.81 -2.09 15.60
N ILE A 762 19.45 -0.81 15.47
CA ILE A 762 18.35 -0.40 14.57
C ILE A 762 18.81 -0.36 13.11
N VAL A 763 20.09 -0.18 12.83
CA VAL A 763 20.63 -0.37 11.48
C VAL A 763 20.56 -1.86 11.10
N LEU A 764 20.99 -2.75 11.99
CA LEU A 764 20.93 -4.19 11.79
C LEU A 764 19.48 -4.68 11.61
N GLU A 765 18.56 -4.18 12.45
CA GLU A 765 17.14 -4.49 12.32
C GLU A 765 16.58 -4.00 10.97
N THR A 766 16.99 -2.84 10.49
CA THR A 766 16.54 -2.31 9.22
C THR A 766 17.00 -3.18 8.05
N TYR A 767 18.26 -3.64 8.09
CA TYR A 767 18.72 -4.62 7.10
C TYR A 767 17.93 -5.93 7.18
N ARG A 768 17.74 -6.50 8.39
CA ARG A 768 16.95 -7.71 8.56
C ARG A 768 15.54 -7.55 7.96
N GLU A 769 14.85 -6.46 8.29
CA GLU A 769 13.51 -6.18 7.79
C GLU A 769 13.49 -6.04 6.26
N CYS A 770 14.42 -5.28 5.69
CA CYS A 770 14.50 -5.12 4.23
C CYS A 770 14.77 -6.46 3.53
N LEU A 771 15.69 -7.27 4.05
CA LEU A 771 16.16 -8.48 3.37
C LEU A 771 15.26 -9.71 3.58
N GLN A 772 14.48 -9.74 4.66
CA GLN A 772 13.67 -10.91 5.02
C GLN A 772 12.17 -10.63 5.00
N ASP A 773 11.73 -9.46 5.49
CA ASP A 773 10.30 -9.16 5.60
C ASP A 773 9.78 -8.46 4.33
N VAL A 774 10.56 -7.53 3.74
CA VAL A 774 10.20 -6.85 2.49
C VAL A 774 10.62 -7.66 1.28
N PHE A 775 11.89 -8.01 1.18
CA PHE A 775 12.43 -8.94 0.20
C PHE A 775 12.38 -10.37 0.74
N ASP A 776 12.57 -11.33 -0.14
CA ASP A 776 12.81 -12.72 0.20
C ASP A 776 14.20 -13.14 -0.31
N LEU A 777 15.23 -12.54 0.32
CA LEU A 777 16.63 -12.85 -0.04
C LEU A 777 16.97 -14.34 0.12
N PRO A 778 16.45 -15.05 1.16
CA PRO A 778 16.65 -16.50 1.24
C PRO A 778 16.09 -17.27 0.05
N ALA A 779 14.92 -16.90 -0.47
CA ALA A 779 14.35 -17.53 -1.67
C ALA A 779 15.19 -17.21 -2.90
N LEU A 780 15.67 -15.97 -3.06
CA LEU A 780 16.56 -15.60 -4.16
C LEU A 780 17.88 -16.39 -4.12
N LYS A 781 18.49 -16.56 -2.95
CA LYS A 781 19.69 -17.40 -2.79
C LYS A 781 19.44 -18.84 -3.21
N ARG A 782 18.31 -19.43 -2.81
CA ARG A 782 17.91 -20.77 -3.24
C ARG A 782 17.71 -20.85 -4.76
N LEU A 783 17.04 -19.86 -5.34
CA LEU A 783 16.78 -19.80 -6.79
C LEU A 783 18.09 -19.76 -7.59
N LEU A 784 19.00 -18.86 -7.24
CA LEU A 784 20.30 -18.74 -7.90
C LEU A 784 21.16 -19.99 -7.69
N GLY A 785 21.09 -20.62 -6.50
CA GLY A 785 21.71 -21.91 -6.23
C GLY A 785 21.20 -23.01 -7.14
N ARG A 786 19.89 -23.11 -7.37
CA ARG A 786 19.25 -24.04 -8.31
C ARG A 786 19.67 -23.79 -9.77
N LEU A 787 19.76 -22.52 -10.18
CA LEU A 787 20.28 -22.14 -11.50
C LEU A 787 21.73 -22.58 -11.67
N ARG A 788 22.58 -22.35 -10.68
CA ARG A 788 23.98 -22.77 -10.70
C ARG A 788 24.14 -24.29 -10.71
N ALA A 789 23.31 -25.00 -9.96
CA ALA A 789 23.27 -26.47 -9.94
C ALA A 789 22.67 -27.09 -11.23
N ARG A 790 22.17 -26.24 -12.16
CA ARG A 790 21.47 -26.69 -13.39
C ARG A 790 20.21 -27.51 -13.08
N GLU A 791 19.57 -27.23 -11.95
CA GLU A 791 18.24 -27.74 -11.60
C GLU A 791 17.12 -26.91 -12.27
N LEU A 792 17.48 -25.72 -12.73
CA LEU A 792 16.65 -24.82 -13.52
C LEU A 792 17.35 -24.56 -14.85
N ASP A 793 16.58 -24.56 -15.93
CA ASP A 793 17.06 -24.20 -17.26
C ASP A 793 17.11 -22.67 -17.38
N LEU A 794 18.17 -22.18 -18.01
CA LEU A 794 18.33 -20.79 -18.38
C LEU A 794 18.30 -20.69 -19.91
N VAL A 795 17.26 -20.10 -20.44
CA VAL A 795 17.08 -19.86 -21.88
C VAL A 795 17.38 -18.42 -22.18
N ASP A 796 18.38 -18.23 -23.09
CA ASP A 796 18.82 -16.93 -23.54
C ASP A 796 18.37 -16.73 -24.98
N VAL A 797 17.56 -15.71 -25.25
CA VAL A 797 16.96 -15.48 -26.55
C VAL A 797 16.98 -14.00 -26.93
N GLU A 798 17.27 -13.75 -28.20
CA GLU A 798 17.09 -12.43 -28.81
C GLU A 798 15.84 -12.45 -29.68
N THR A 799 14.94 -11.49 -29.42
CA THR A 799 13.66 -11.35 -30.13
C THR A 799 13.65 -10.04 -30.92
N ALA A 800 12.83 -9.98 -31.96
CA ALA A 800 12.68 -8.76 -32.77
C ALA A 800 11.91 -7.65 -32.03
N SER A 801 11.05 -8.02 -31.09
CA SER A 801 10.26 -7.14 -30.23
C SER A 801 9.94 -7.86 -28.93
N ALA A 802 9.44 -7.13 -27.94
CA ALA A 802 9.06 -7.69 -26.66
C ALA A 802 8.07 -8.86 -26.81
N SER A 803 8.36 -9.99 -26.15
CA SER A 803 7.43 -11.13 -26.06
C SER A 803 6.18 -10.76 -25.24
N PRO A 804 5.12 -11.58 -25.28
CA PRO A 804 3.91 -11.32 -24.49
C PRO A 804 4.17 -11.14 -22.98
N PHE A 805 5.11 -11.91 -22.38
CA PHE A 805 5.45 -11.76 -20.96
C PHE A 805 6.31 -10.52 -20.72
N ALA A 806 7.27 -10.23 -21.59
CA ALA A 806 8.06 -9.00 -21.51
C ALA A 806 7.16 -7.75 -21.67
N SER A 807 6.24 -7.77 -22.63
CA SER A 807 5.26 -6.69 -22.82
C SER A 807 4.37 -6.53 -21.59
N SER A 808 3.89 -7.62 -20.99
CA SER A 808 3.09 -7.58 -19.76
C SER A 808 3.88 -7.04 -18.59
N LEU A 809 5.15 -7.43 -18.43
CA LEU A 809 6.06 -6.92 -17.40
C LEU A 809 6.23 -5.40 -17.49
N LEU A 810 6.49 -4.90 -18.70
CA LEU A 810 6.66 -3.46 -18.94
C LEU A 810 5.35 -2.70 -18.75
N PHE A 811 4.22 -3.28 -19.20
CA PHE A 811 2.90 -2.69 -19.03
C PHE A 811 2.46 -2.65 -17.56
N ASP A 812 2.62 -3.75 -16.82
CA ASP A 812 2.25 -3.84 -15.39
C ASP A 812 2.98 -2.79 -14.57
N TYR A 813 4.26 -2.59 -14.84
CA TYR A 813 5.05 -1.55 -14.18
C TYR A 813 4.49 -0.15 -14.46
N ILE A 814 4.20 0.17 -15.71
CA ILE A 814 3.67 1.48 -16.09
C ILE A 814 2.26 1.68 -15.52
N ALA A 815 1.41 0.67 -15.64
CA ALA A 815 0.03 0.72 -15.14
C ALA A 815 -0.01 0.87 -13.62
N THR A 816 0.76 0.06 -12.88
CA THR A 816 0.88 0.16 -11.42
C THR A 816 1.40 1.53 -11.03
N TYR A 817 2.44 2.00 -11.69
CA TYR A 817 3.09 3.26 -11.37
C TYR A 817 2.21 4.48 -11.66
N MET A 818 1.52 4.47 -12.79
CA MET A 818 0.74 5.62 -13.24
C MET A 818 -0.69 5.66 -12.68
N TYR A 819 -1.31 4.49 -12.46
CA TYR A 819 -2.75 4.41 -12.23
C TYR A 819 -3.16 3.77 -10.91
N GLU A 820 -2.34 2.92 -10.31
CA GLU A 820 -2.73 2.10 -9.16
C GLU A 820 -1.87 2.33 -7.91
N ASP A 821 -0.64 2.84 -8.08
CA ASP A 821 0.23 3.07 -6.95
C ASP A 821 -0.26 4.25 -6.09
N ASP A 822 -0.14 4.08 -4.77
CA ASP A 822 -0.40 5.13 -3.78
C ASP A 822 0.77 6.16 -3.69
N THR A 823 1.65 6.22 -4.69
CA THR A 823 2.71 7.24 -4.77
C THR A 823 2.17 8.63 -5.10
N PRO A 824 2.81 9.69 -4.59
CA PRO A 824 2.42 11.07 -4.88
C PRO A 824 2.39 11.38 -6.39
N PRO A 825 1.41 12.13 -6.89
CA PRO A 825 1.32 12.48 -8.31
C PRO A 825 2.58 13.15 -8.87
N ALA A 826 3.26 13.98 -8.08
CA ALA A 826 4.50 14.64 -8.50
C ALA A 826 5.65 13.64 -8.68
N GLU A 827 5.78 12.66 -7.77
CA GLU A 827 6.80 11.61 -7.85
C GLU A 827 6.49 10.65 -9.01
N ARG A 828 5.21 10.28 -9.21
CA ARG A 828 4.77 9.50 -10.37
C ARG A 828 5.08 10.21 -11.69
N ARG A 829 4.79 11.50 -11.78
CA ARG A 829 5.09 12.31 -12.98
C ARG A 829 6.59 12.38 -13.25
N ALA A 830 7.40 12.61 -12.21
CA ALA A 830 8.85 12.65 -12.36
C ALA A 830 9.41 11.32 -12.86
N GLN A 831 8.87 10.21 -12.36
CA GLN A 831 9.30 8.87 -12.75
C GLN A 831 8.72 8.46 -14.11
N ALA A 832 7.47 8.80 -14.40
CA ALA A 832 6.89 8.60 -15.74
C ALA A 832 7.64 9.38 -16.82
N LEU A 833 8.13 10.57 -16.50
CA LEU A 833 8.98 11.36 -17.41
C LEU A 833 10.41 10.81 -17.56
N SER A 834 10.86 9.97 -16.63
CA SER A 834 12.12 9.24 -16.71
C SER A 834 12.03 7.92 -17.47
N LEU A 835 10.79 7.43 -17.69
CA LEU A 835 10.53 6.27 -18.53
C LEU A 835 10.66 6.64 -20.01
N ASP A 836 10.96 5.65 -20.84
CA ASP A 836 11.06 5.80 -22.27
C ASP A 836 9.78 6.44 -22.86
N ARG A 837 9.95 7.61 -23.46
CA ARG A 837 8.84 8.38 -24.04
C ARG A 837 8.12 7.64 -25.16
N ASP A 838 8.84 6.79 -25.88
CA ASP A 838 8.30 6.10 -27.04
C ASP A 838 7.51 4.86 -26.62
N LEU A 839 7.95 4.18 -25.57
CA LEU A 839 7.18 3.11 -24.91
C LEU A 839 5.88 3.66 -24.30
N LEU A 840 5.94 4.82 -23.66
CA LEU A 840 4.74 5.51 -23.15
C LEU A 840 3.80 5.93 -24.29
N ARG A 841 4.35 6.40 -25.41
CA ARG A 841 3.58 6.82 -26.60
C ARG A 841 2.93 5.63 -27.31
N GLU A 842 3.61 4.48 -27.39
CA GLU A 842 3.08 3.24 -27.94
C GLU A 842 1.96 2.66 -27.08
N LEU A 843 2.12 2.69 -25.76
CA LEU A 843 1.18 2.10 -24.81
C LEU A 843 -0.04 3.00 -24.53
N LEU A 844 0.13 4.32 -24.53
CA LEU A 844 -0.88 5.29 -24.10
C LEU A 844 -1.46 6.14 -25.21
N GLY A 845 -0.78 6.25 -26.36
CA GLY A 845 -1.13 7.18 -27.44
C GLY A 845 -0.70 8.63 -27.15
N GLN A 846 -0.66 9.49 -28.22
CA GLN A 846 -0.18 10.88 -28.10
C GLN A 846 -1.09 11.79 -27.23
N GLU A 847 -2.37 11.51 -27.18
CA GLU A 847 -3.33 12.32 -26.42
C GLU A 847 -3.22 12.10 -24.91
N GLU A 848 -2.87 10.92 -24.47
CA GLU A 848 -2.81 10.53 -23.06
C GLU A 848 -1.56 11.07 -22.33
N LEU A 849 -0.49 11.35 -23.03
CA LEU A 849 0.65 12.07 -22.45
C LEU A 849 0.29 13.51 -22.06
N ARG A 850 -0.75 14.09 -22.70
CA ARG A 850 -1.28 15.40 -22.31
C ARG A 850 -2.09 15.36 -21.02
N GLU A 851 -2.76 14.26 -20.74
CA GLU A 851 -3.53 14.06 -19.50
C GLU A 851 -2.65 13.82 -18.26
N LEU A 852 -1.38 13.46 -18.45
CA LEU A 852 -0.39 13.38 -17.36
C LEU A 852 0.02 14.75 -16.81
N ILE A 853 -0.23 15.80 -17.57
CA ILE A 853 0.05 17.16 -17.17
C ILE A 853 -1.21 17.72 -16.49
N ASP A 854 -1.13 17.99 -15.20
CA ASP A 854 -2.21 18.69 -14.50
C ASP A 854 -2.45 20.04 -15.16
N PRO A 855 -3.62 20.31 -15.74
CA PRO A 855 -3.91 21.58 -16.39
C PRO A 855 -3.76 22.78 -15.46
N ALA A 856 -4.00 22.61 -14.17
CA ALA A 856 -3.83 23.68 -13.20
C ALA A 856 -2.35 23.96 -12.91
N ALA A 857 -1.51 22.95 -12.80
CA ALA A 857 -0.06 23.10 -12.67
C ALA A 857 0.57 23.71 -13.93
N LEU A 858 0.08 23.29 -15.12
CA LEU A 858 0.49 23.90 -16.38
C LEU A 858 0.14 25.38 -16.43
N ALA A 859 -1.10 25.74 -16.07
CA ALA A 859 -1.55 27.14 -16.05
C ALA A 859 -0.74 27.98 -15.04
N GLU A 860 -0.36 27.42 -13.89
CA GLU A 860 0.48 28.09 -12.91
C GLU A 860 1.90 28.32 -13.41
N VAL A 861 2.51 27.31 -14.02
CA VAL A 861 3.82 27.44 -14.66
C VAL A 861 3.75 28.49 -15.78
N GLU A 862 2.75 28.44 -16.64
CA GLU A 862 2.55 29.43 -17.70
C GLU A 862 2.36 30.85 -17.14
N ALA A 863 1.57 31.00 -16.07
CA ALA A 863 1.40 32.29 -15.40
C ALA A 863 2.71 32.80 -14.79
N SER A 864 3.53 31.90 -14.23
CA SER A 864 4.85 32.24 -13.70
C SER A 864 5.83 32.66 -14.79
N LEU A 865 5.73 32.04 -15.97
CA LEU A 865 6.52 32.40 -17.14
C LEU A 865 6.10 33.74 -17.76
N ARG A 866 4.88 34.24 -17.49
CA ARG A 866 4.30 35.47 -18.02
C ARG A 866 3.92 36.43 -16.92
N PRO A 867 4.85 36.89 -16.07
CA PRO A 867 4.53 37.85 -15.03
C PRO A 867 4.11 39.16 -15.66
N PHE A 868 3.04 39.76 -15.13
CA PHE A 868 2.63 41.12 -15.51
C PHE A 868 3.67 42.15 -15.03
N PRO A 869 4.27 42.99 -15.92
CA PRO A 869 5.35 43.89 -15.54
C PRO A 869 4.82 45.02 -14.66
N LYS A 870 5.44 45.24 -13.50
CA LYS A 870 4.97 46.19 -12.47
C LYS A 870 5.48 47.63 -12.66
N ASP A 871 6.44 47.83 -13.52
CA ASP A 871 7.09 49.13 -13.82
C ASP A 871 7.66 49.15 -15.24
N PRO A 872 7.99 50.32 -15.81
CA PRO A 872 8.52 50.42 -17.17
C PRO A 872 9.82 49.66 -17.39
N GLU A 873 10.70 49.63 -16.39
CA GLU A 873 11.99 48.94 -16.52
C GLU A 873 11.79 47.41 -16.67
N ARG A 874 10.90 46.83 -15.86
CA ARG A 874 10.57 45.44 -16.00
C ARG A 874 9.82 45.11 -17.27
N LEU A 875 9.02 46.05 -17.79
CA LEU A 875 8.41 45.90 -19.10
C LEU A 875 9.46 45.85 -20.21
N GLN A 876 10.45 46.70 -20.17
CA GLN A 876 11.54 46.65 -21.16
C GLN A 876 12.35 45.37 -21.06
N ASP A 877 12.67 44.90 -19.84
CA ASP A 877 13.37 43.64 -19.65
C ASP A 877 12.58 42.45 -20.20
N LEU A 878 11.25 42.46 -20.01
CA LEU A 878 10.37 41.45 -20.53
C LEU A 878 10.32 41.42 -22.06
N LEU A 879 10.25 42.62 -22.70
CA LEU A 879 10.32 42.77 -24.15
C LEU A 879 11.64 42.23 -24.75
N ARG A 880 12.75 42.47 -24.07
CA ARG A 880 14.05 41.91 -24.48
C ARG A 880 14.16 40.41 -24.32
N LEU A 881 13.54 39.86 -23.26
CA LEU A 881 13.61 38.44 -22.94
C LEU A 881 12.70 37.60 -23.83
N ARG A 882 11.47 38.06 -24.07
CA ARG A 882 10.39 37.30 -24.72
C ARG A 882 10.10 37.71 -26.16
N GLY A 883 10.48 38.91 -26.56
CA GLY A 883 10.08 39.51 -27.82
C GLY A 883 8.83 40.40 -27.65
N ASP A 884 7.91 40.32 -28.61
CA ASP A 884 6.70 41.17 -28.62
C ASP A 884 5.64 40.74 -27.61
N LEU A 885 4.94 41.75 -27.09
CA LEU A 885 3.78 41.58 -26.20
C LEU A 885 2.49 42.15 -26.80
N ARG A 886 1.39 41.46 -26.56
CA ARG A 886 0.05 41.91 -26.98
C ARG A 886 -0.53 42.92 -25.99
N SER A 887 -1.45 43.75 -26.47
CA SER A 887 -2.26 44.59 -25.57
C SER A 887 -2.97 43.74 -24.54
N GLY A 888 -2.90 44.17 -23.26
CA GLY A 888 -3.38 43.38 -22.10
C GLY A 888 -2.32 42.55 -21.36
N GLU A 889 -1.13 42.34 -21.95
CA GLU A 889 0.01 41.68 -21.26
C GLU A 889 0.90 42.71 -20.52
N PHE A 890 0.63 44.00 -20.64
CA PHE A 890 1.35 45.11 -19.99
C PHE A 890 0.44 46.29 -19.70
N ASP A 891 0.93 47.23 -18.86
CA ASP A 891 0.27 48.51 -18.59
C ASP A 891 0.58 49.51 -19.70
N GLU A 892 -0.45 50.05 -20.37
CA GLU A 892 -0.28 51.04 -21.47
C GLU A 892 0.40 52.32 -20.99
N ALA A 893 0.27 52.70 -19.70
CA ALA A 893 0.99 53.85 -19.16
C ALA A 893 2.51 53.60 -19.12
N HIS A 894 2.93 52.39 -18.78
CA HIS A 894 4.35 52.01 -18.82
C HIS A 894 4.87 51.89 -20.25
N ALA A 895 4.06 51.38 -21.18
CA ALA A 895 4.42 51.36 -22.59
C ALA A 895 4.61 52.78 -23.17
N ALA A 896 3.68 53.72 -22.87
CA ALA A 896 3.79 55.10 -23.30
C ALA A 896 5.07 55.81 -22.81
N ILE A 897 5.53 55.49 -21.60
CA ILE A 897 6.81 55.99 -21.07
C ILE A 897 7.98 55.46 -21.93
N LEU A 898 8.02 54.16 -22.19
CA LEU A 898 9.07 53.54 -22.99
C LEU A 898 9.06 54.03 -24.44
N GLU A 899 7.88 54.23 -25.04
CA GLU A 899 7.75 54.79 -26.38
C GLU A 899 8.23 56.27 -26.44
N ALA A 900 7.87 57.07 -25.44
CA ALA A 900 8.36 58.46 -25.35
C ALA A 900 9.87 58.55 -25.19
N GLU A 901 10.45 57.59 -24.45
CA GLU A 901 11.92 57.48 -24.27
C GLU A 901 12.60 56.76 -25.43
N ARG A 902 11.87 56.34 -26.48
CA ARG A 902 12.34 55.55 -27.61
C ARG A 902 13.06 54.26 -27.21
N ARG A 903 12.53 53.57 -26.18
CA ARG A 903 12.98 52.27 -25.66
C ARG A 903 12.08 51.10 -26.09
N ALA A 904 10.86 51.42 -26.51
CA ALA A 904 9.93 50.48 -27.12
C ALA A 904 9.32 51.02 -28.39
N ILE A 905 8.86 50.13 -29.27
CA ILE A 905 8.18 50.47 -30.54
C ILE A 905 6.90 49.64 -30.71
N ARG A 906 5.90 50.21 -31.42
CA ARG A 906 4.77 49.43 -31.90
C ARG A 906 5.13 48.75 -33.22
N VAL A 907 4.85 47.47 -33.30
CA VAL A 907 5.04 46.65 -34.50
C VAL A 907 3.75 45.94 -34.87
N ARG A 908 3.52 45.77 -36.15
CA ARG A 908 2.30 45.04 -36.59
C ARG A 908 2.69 43.64 -37.08
N ILE A 909 2.22 42.62 -36.36
CA ILE A 909 2.55 41.23 -36.62
C ILE A 909 1.24 40.46 -36.79
N ALA A 910 1.09 39.66 -37.83
CA ALA A 910 -0.13 38.88 -38.11
C ALA A 910 -1.43 39.73 -38.05
N GLY A 911 -1.37 41.00 -38.43
CA GLY A 911 -2.51 41.89 -38.36
C GLY A 911 -2.78 42.59 -37.03
N GLU A 912 -2.09 42.22 -35.96
CA GLU A 912 -2.23 42.73 -34.60
C GLU A 912 -1.10 43.77 -34.31
N GLU A 913 -1.43 44.82 -33.57
CA GLU A 913 -0.43 45.74 -33.04
C GLU A 913 0.13 45.21 -31.72
N ARG A 914 1.46 45.16 -31.62
CA ARG A 914 2.18 44.63 -30.45
C ARG A 914 3.31 45.59 -30.07
N LEU A 915 3.71 45.51 -28.80
CA LEU A 915 4.85 46.26 -28.29
C LEU A 915 6.10 45.42 -28.36
N ALA A 916 7.20 45.97 -28.85
CA ALA A 916 8.50 45.33 -28.95
C ALA A 916 9.62 46.27 -28.45
N ALA A 917 10.74 45.73 -28.02
CA ALA A 917 11.91 46.49 -27.68
C ALA A 917 12.51 47.18 -28.93
N VAL A 918 12.91 48.43 -28.80
CA VAL A 918 13.49 49.18 -29.93
C VAL A 918 14.74 48.53 -30.52
N GLU A 919 15.53 47.89 -29.68
CA GLU A 919 16.74 47.17 -30.05
C GLU A 919 16.47 45.99 -30.98
N ASP A 920 15.23 45.49 -31.00
CA ASP A 920 14.82 44.36 -31.83
C ASP A 920 14.20 44.82 -33.17
N ALA A 921 14.17 46.14 -33.47
CA ALA A 921 13.55 46.65 -34.67
C ALA A 921 14.08 46.02 -35.97
N GLY A 922 15.41 45.84 -36.08
CA GLY A 922 16.08 45.16 -37.21
C GLY A 922 15.68 43.71 -37.28
N ARG A 923 15.52 43.03 -36.12
CA ARG A 923 15.14 41.61 -36.03
C ARG A 923 13.73 41.37 -36.53
N TYR A 924 12.74 42.22 -36.14
CA TYR A 924 11.39 42.14 -36.64
C TYR A 924 11.25 42.45 -38.12
N ARG A 925 12.08 43.38 -38.63
CA ARG A 925 12.18 43.70 -40.06
C ARG A 925 12.68 42.47 -40.85
N ASP A 926 13.76 41.85 -40.40
CA ASP A 926 14.44 40.79 -41.14
C ASP A 926 13.67 39.45 -41.04
N ALA A 927 13.00 39.20 -39.91
CA ALA A 927 12.23 38.01 -39.69
C ALA A 927 10.81 38.04 -40.32
N LEU A 928 10.12 39.18 -40.18
CA LEU A 928 8.67 39.28 -40.45
C LEU A 928 8.32 40.38 -41.48
N GLY A 929 9.30 41.07 -42.04
CA GLY A 929 9.06 42.18 -42.96
C GLY A 929 8.37 43.39 -42.33
N VAL A 930 8.40 43.51 -41.01
CA VAL A 930 7.82 44.65 -40.28
C VAL A 930 8.55 45.96 -40.67
N VAL A 931 7.81 47.01 -40.94
CA VAL A 931 8.40 48.33 -41.22
C VAL A 931 8.67 49.05 -39.91
N PRO A 932 9.95 49.29 -39.53
CA PRO A 932 10.27 49.99 -38.29
C PRO A 932 9.85 51.45 -38.35
N PRO A 933 9.50 52.10 -37.21
CA PRO A 933 9.20 53.51 -37.14
C PRO A 933 10.36 54.37 -37.68
N SER A 934 10.07 55.49 -38.28
CA SER A 934 11.10 56.43 -38.81
C SER A 934 11.89 57.11 -37.68
N GLY A 935 13.19 57.34 -37.90
CA GLY A 935 14.04 58.08 -36.96
C GLY A 935 14.63 57.22 -35.80
N LEU A 936 14.70 55.89 -36.00
CA LEU A 936 15.46 55.03 -35.13
C LEU A 936 16.97 55.10 -35.40
N PRO A 937 17.81 54.94 -34.36
CA PRO A 937 19.25 54.80 -34.54
C PRO A 937 19.68 53.72 -35.50
N GLY A 938 20.62 53.93 -36.39
CA GLY A 938 21.05 52.97 -37.40
C GLY A 938 21.49 51.62 -36.81
N VAL A 939 22.06 51.61 -35.60
CA VAL A 939 22.50 50.43 -34.89
C VAL A 939 21.37 49.43 -34.62
N PHE A 940 20.11 49.89 -34.45
CA PHE A 940 18.97 49.04 -34.25
C PHE A 940 18.38 48.52 -35.57
N LEU A 941 18.89 48.94 -36.69
CA LEU A 941 18.48 48.57 -38.04
C LEU A 941 19.57 47.77 -38.77
N GLU A 942 20.62 47.36 -38.09
CA GLU A 942 21.61 46.45 -38.64
C GLU A 942 20.99 45.10 -39.00
N PRO A 943 21.48 44.40 -40.04
CA PRO A 943 21.00 43.07 -40.39
C PRO A 943 21.19 42.08 -39.25
N VAL A 944 20.15 41.27 -38.90
CA VAL A 944 20.21 40.25 -37.85
C VAL A 944 20.21 38.87 -38.52
N PRO A 945 21.27 38.08 -38.39
CA PRO A 945 21.25 36.70 -38.89
C PRO A 945 20.27 35.85 -38.07
N ASP A 946 19.65 34.87 -38.71
CA ASP A 946 18.70 33.92 -38.11
C ASP A 946 17.60 34.63 -37.30
N ALA A 947 17.14 35.77 -37.80
CA ALA A 947 16.19 36.64 -37.10
C ALA A 947 14.91 35.94 -36.69
N LEU A 948 14.29 35.16 -37.58
CA LEU A 948 13.06 34.42 -37.32
C LEU A 948 13.28 33.37 -36.23
N ARG A 949 14.30 32.54 -36.38
CA ARG A 949 14.65 31.50 -35.39
C ARG A 949 14.89 32.12 -34.00
N SER A 950 15.55 33.27 -33.94
CA SER A 950 15.76 33.98 -32.67
C SER A 950 14.46 34.46 -32.04
N LEU A 951 13.50 34.95 -32.82
CA LEU A 951 12.16 35.35 -32.33
C LEU A 951 11.36 34.12 -31.84
N VAL A 952 11.36 33.04 -32.62
CA VAL A 952 10.68 31.78 -32.25
C VAL A 952 11.24 31.21 -30.93
N ALA A 953 12.56 31.20 -30.78
CA ALA A 953 13.21 30.73 -29.53
C ALA A 953 12.84 31.59 -28.30
N ARG A 954 12.75 32.90 -28.44
CA ARG A 954 12.34 33.83 -27.38
C ARG A 954 10.86 33.66 -27.02
N TRP A 955 10.03 33.51 -28.03
CA TRP A 955 8.60 33.28 -27.85
C TRP A 955 8.33 31.98 -27.11
N ALA A 956 9.03 30.89 -27.46
CA ALA A 956 8.90 29.58 -26.85
C ALA A 956 9.33 29.58 -25.37
N ARG A 957 10.39 30.30 -25.00
CA ARG A 957 10.87 30.43 -23.60
C ARG A 957 9.81 30.94 -22.62
N GLY A 958 8.89 31.75 -23.11
CA GLY A 958 7.85 32.34 -22.28
C GLY A 958 6.57 31.53 -22.23
N ARG A 959 6.58 30.24 -22.65
CA ARG A 959 5.37 29.45 -22.80
C ARG A 959 5.59 28.03 -22.27
N GLY A 960 4.47 27.39 -21.86
CA GLY A 960 4.38 25.96 -21.65
C GLY A 960 4.33 25.20 -22.99
N PRO A 961 3.89 23.95 -23.00
CA PRO A 961 3.71 23.17 -24.22
C PRO A 961 2.83 23.93 -25.22
N PHE A 962 3.24 23.95 -26.49
CA PHE A 962 2.50 24.63 -27.57
C PHE A 962 2.56 23.78 -28.84
N THR A 963 1.64 24.04 -29.76
CA THR A 963 1.59 23.40 -31.06
C THR A 963 2.31 24.23 -32.11
N THR A 964 2.80 23.59 -33.18
CA THR A 964 3.36 24.30 -34.37
C THR A 964 2.38 25.30 -34.94
N ALA A 965 1.07 24.96 -34.93
CA ALA A 965 0.02 25.85 -35.41
C ALA A 965 -0.12 27.13 -34.57
N GLU A 966 0.04 27.07 -33.25
CA GLU A 966 0.01 28.23 -32.35
C GLU A 966 1.20 29.13 -32.56
N ALA A 967 2.39 28.56 -32.77
CA ALA A 967 3.59 29.31 -33.09
C ALA A 967 3.45 30.00 -34.44
N SER A 968 3.03 29.28 -35.48
CA SER A 968 2.81 29.83 -36.82
C SER A 968 1.76 30.95 -36.82
N ALA A 969 0.64 30.76 -36.07
CA ALA A 969 -0.38 31.78 -35.91
C ALA A 969 0.13 33.04 -35.19
N TRP A 970 1.06 32.91 -34.26
CA TRP A 970 1.65 34.04 -33.54
C TRP A 970 2.46 34.92 -34.48
N PHE A 971 3.29 34.35 -35.34
CA PHE A 971 4.16 35.09 -36.26
C PHE A 971 3.49 35.43 -37.60
N GLY A 972 2.37 34.77 -37.93
CA GLY A 972 1.66 34.96 -39.19
C GLY A 972 2.34 34.28 -40.39
N LEU A 973 3.27 33.33 -40.11
CA LEU A 973 3.95 32.52 -41.12
C LEU A 973 4.28 31.15 -40.59
N ASP A 974 4.60 30.22 -41.49
CA ASP A 974 5.01 28.88 -41.08
C ASP A 974 6.40 28.92 -40.43
N VAL A 975 6.52 28.38 -39.24
CA VAL A 975 7.78 28.35 -38.46
C VAL A 975 8.20 26.92 -38.12
N GLU A 976 7.68 25.92 -38.85
CA GLU A 976 7.97 24.52 -38.59
C GLU A 976 9.47 24.21 -38.74
N GLU A 977 10.15 24.81 -39.71
CA GLU A 977 11.58 24.61 -39.95
C GLU A 977 12.41 25.15 -38.79
N GLU A 978 12.11 26.36 -38.31
CA GLU A 978 12.78 26.98 -37.15
C GLU A 978 12.56 26.15 -35.86
N LEU A 979 11.36 25.60 -35.67
CA LEU A 979 11.07 24.72 -34.54
C LEU A 979 11.86 23.42 -34.61
N ARG A 980 11.98 22.80 -35.79
CA ARG A 980 12.83 21.62 -36.00
C ARG A 980 14.32 21.89 -35.80
N GLU A 981 14.78 23.09 -36.14
CA GLU A 981 16.16 23.49 -35.88
C GLU A 981 16.42 23.72 -34.39
N LEU A 982 15.45 24.31 -33.68
CA LEU A 982 15.54 24.47 -32.23
C LEU A 982 15.44 23.13 -31.49
N GLU A 983 14.75 22.17 -32.04
CA GLU A 983 14.68 20.79 -31.53
C GLU A 983 16.02 20.07 -31.72
N ARG A 984 16.65 20.19 -32.91
CA ARG A 984 18.00 19.67 -33.19
C ARG A 984 19.09 20.29 -32.30
N ASP A 985 18.90 21.52 -31.88
CA ASP A 985 19.80 22.23 -30.96
C ASP A 985 19.47 21.95 -29.48
N GLU A 986 18.58 20.96 -29.15
CA GLU A 986 18.12 20.63 -27.80
C GLU A 986 17.52 21.81 -27.01
N LYS A 987 17.04 22.86 -27.70
CA LYS A 987 16.37 24.03 -27.08
C LYS A 987 14.87 23.85 -26.94
N LEU A 988 14.28 22.95 -27.69
CA LEU A 988 12.91 22.51 -27.63
C LEU A 988 12.87 21.01 -27.60
N VAL A 989 11.78 20.46 -27.03
CA VAL A 989 11.51 19.02 -27.00
C VAL A 989 10.10 18.83 -27.56
N ARG A 990 9.95 17.89 -28.51
CA ARG A 990 8.69 17.58 -29.18
C ARG A 990 7.81 16.65 -28.33
#